data_3b069508258f6281dc844c85efff96f8
#
_entry.id   3b069508258f6281dc844c85efff96f8
#
_cell.length_a   1.000
_cell.length_b   1.000
_cell.length_c   1.000
_cell.angle_alpha   90.00
_cell.angle_beta   90.00
_cell.angle_gamma   90.00
#
_symmetry.space_group_name_H-M   'P 1'
#
loop_
_entity.id
_entity.type
_entity.pdbx_description
1 polymer ?
#
loop_
_entity_poly.entity_id
_entity_poly.type
_entity_poly.pdbx_seq_one_letter_code
_entity_poly.pdbx_strand_id
1 'polypeptide(L)'
;MAKDSEVVMTPMMKQFFDLKAKHPDAIMLFRCGDFYETYSEDAVAASEILGITLTKRANGQNKTIEMAGFPHHALDTYLPKLIRAGRRVAICDQLEDPKTTKKLVKRGITELVTPGVAIGDNILSYKENNFLAAVHFGKTACGVAFLDISTGEFMTAEGKLDYIDKLLNNFAPKEVLFERGKKPMFEANFGTKFFTFELDDWVFTETSAVKKLLKHFETKNLKGFGVEHLKNGVIASGAILQYLEMTQHEHVGHITSLSRIEEEKYVRIDKFTARSLELMGSMNDGGTSLLDVIDHTISPMGARMLKRWIIFPLKDVQPINRRLDVVEYFFRHPDFKEEVEDCLHRIGDLERIVSKAAVGRISPREVVQLKVALQAIEPIKMACLEADNESLRRIGEQLNLCVSIRDKIAKEINNDPPLLVNKGGVIADGVSEVLDELRRISYSGKDYLLQIQQRESELTGIPSLKIAYNNVFGYYIEVRNAHKDKVPAEWIRKQTLVNAERYITQELKEYEEKILGAEDKILTLETRIYNELVMSLAEFIPAIQINATQIAVLDCLLSFASAAKANDYIRPVISEDEVLDIRQGRHPVIEKQLPLDEKYIANDVYLDTEKQQIIIITGPNMAGKSALLRQTALITLMAQIGCFVPAESAHIGIVDKIFTRVGASDNISVGESTFMVEMNEAADILNNLSQRSLVLFDELGRGTSTYDGISIAWAIVEHIHENPKAKARTLFATHYHELNEMERTYSRIKNYNVSVKEVDNKVIFLRKLERGGSEHSFGIHVAKMAGMPKSIVKRADEILALLEKENRQSSISGKEKEITSELKKKKGASSSSTSDGIQLNFFQLDDPVLSQIRDEIINLDINNLTPVEALNKLNEIKKILN
;
A
#
# COMPACT_ATOMS: atom_id res chain seq x y z
N MET A 1 2.84 -1.31 59.28
CA MET A 1 1.90 -2.10 58.43
C MET A 1 0.66 -1.26 58.28
N ALA A 2 0.57 -0.48 57.21
CA ALA A 2 -0.63 0.23 56.86
C ALA A 2 -1.51 -0.75 56.06
N LYS A 3 -2.73 -0.98 56.54
CA LYS A 3 -3.75 -1.74 55.78
C LYS A 3 -4.07 -0.95 54.53
N ASP A 4 -3.75 -1.53 53.38
CA ASP A 4 -4.29 -1.07 52.09
C ASP A 4 -5.83 -1.15 52.22
N SER A 5 -6.49 0.00 52.23
CA SER A 5 -7.93 0.10 52.16
C SER A 5 -8.36 -0.37 50.77
N GLU A 6 -8.97 -1.53 50.67
CA GLU A 6 -9.64 -1.99 49.44
C GLU A 6 -10.56 -0.87 48.93
N VAL A 7 -10.25 -0.34 47.80
CA VAL A 7 -11.08 0.67 47.13
C VAL A 7 -12.37 -0.02 46.73
N VAL A 8 -13.48 0.26 47.40
CA VAL A 8 -14.79 -0.29 47.07
C VAL A 8 -15.26 0.35 45.75
N MET A 9 -14.93 -0.30 44.64
CA MET A 9 -15.42 0.07 43.31
C MET A 9 -16.88 -0.37 43.13
N THR A 10 -17.61 0.35 42.26
CA THR A 10 -18.94 -0.13 41.87
C THR A 10 -18.82 -1.47 41.12
N PRO A 11 -19.82 -2.39 41.24
CA PRO A 11 -19.76 -3.69 40.59
C PRO A 11 -19.53 -3.59 39.06
N MET A 12 -20.04 -2.56 38.38
CA MET A 12 -19.86 -2.29 36.99
C MET A 12 -18.41 -1.87 36.67
N MET A 13 -17.81 -1.01 37.46
CA MET A 13 -16.41 -0.59 37.31
C MET A 13 -15.44 -1.75 37.56
N LYS A 14 -15.75 -2.62 38.52
CA LYS A 14 -14.98 -3.85 38.72
C LYS A 14 -14.99 -4.71 37.46
N GLN A 15 -16.17 -4.92 36.84
CA GLN A 15 -16.30 -5.66 35.58
C GLN A 15 -15.47 -5.01 34.45
N PHE A 16 -15.47 -3.69 34.37
CA PHE A 16 -14.66 -2.97 33.40
C PHE A 16 -13.15 -3.21 33.60
N PHE A 17 -12.63 -3.02 34.81
CA PHE A 17 -11.21 -3.20 35.09
C PHE A 17 -10.76 -4.66 34.97
N ASP A 18 -11.60 -5.63 35.35
CA ASP A 18 -11.32 -7.07 35.17
C ASP A 18 -11.16 -7.43 33.67
N LEU A 19 -11.95 -6.80 32.79
CA LEU A 19 -11.82 -6.97 31.34
C LEU A 19 -10.63 -6.18 30.78
N LYS A 20 -10.43 -4.93 31.22
CA LYS A 20 -9.29 -4.10 30.80
C LYS A 20 -7.94 -4.73 31.14
N ALA A 21 -7.83 -5.41 32.29
CA ALA A 21 -6.61 -6.10 32.70
C ALA A 21 -6.18 -7.21 31.72
N LYS A 22 -7.11 -7.75 30.93
CA LYS A 22 -6.80 -8.76 29.90
C LYS A 22 -6.24 -8.13 28.62
N HIS A 23 -6.57 -6.86 28.34
CA HIS A 23 -6.14 -6.11 27.16
C HIS A 23 -5.71 -4.69 27.56
N PRO A 24 -4.61 -4.57 28.31
CA PRO A 24 -4.16 -3.27 28.87
C PRO A 24 -3.80 -2.25 27.79
N ASP A 25 -3.40 -2.73 26.62
CA ASP A 25 -2.96 -1.95 25.47
C ASP A 25 -4.09 -1.47 24.53
N ALA A 26 -5.33 -1.97 24.73
CA ALA A 26 -6.47 -1.63 23.90
C ALA A 26 -7.40 -0.61 24.57
N ILE A 27 -7.88 0.40 23.83
CA ILE A 27 -8.97 1.26 24.28
C ILE A 27 -10.25 0.43 24.42
N MET A 28 -10.82 0.37 25.62
CA MET A 28 -12.03 -0.43 25.87
C MET A 28 -13.28 0.40 25.67
N LEU A 29 -14.10 0.04 24.68
CA LEU A 29 -15.45 0.56 24.47
C LEU A 29 -16.45 -0.33 25.21
N PHE A 30 -16.89 0.12 26.37
CA PHE A 30 -17.73 -0.66 27.29
C PHE A 30 -19.21 -0.28 27.18
N ARG A 31 -20.05 -1.21 26.77
CA ARG A 31 -21.47 -0.95 26.56
C ARG A 31 -22.22 -0.67 27.86
N CYS A 32 -22.77 0.53 27.99
CA CYS A 32 -23.59 0.98 29.10
C CYS A 32 -24.94 1.49 28.59
N GLY A 33 -25.96 0.65 28.57
CA GLY A 33 -27.26 1.01 27.98
C GLY A 33 -27.12 1.36 26.50
N ASP A 34 -27.49 2.58 26.14
CA ASP A 34 -27.43 3.07 24.76
C ASP A 34 -26.08 3.72 24.37
N PHE A 35 -25.06 3.65 25.24
CA PHE A 35 -23.76 4.24 25.01
C PHE A 35 -22.63 3.20 25.04
N TYR A 36 -21.57 3.46 24.26
CA TYR A 36 -20.24 2.96 24.56
C TYR A 36 -19.51 4.00 25.39
N GLU A 37 -19.07 3.60 26.58
CA GLU A 37 -18.31 4.43 27.50
C GLU A 37 -16.89 3.88 27.66
N THR A 38 -15.94 4.77 27.86
CA THR A 38 -14.55 4.43 28.16
C THR A 38 -14.09 5.23 29.36
N TYR A 39 -13.12 4.71 30.14
CA TYR A 39 -12.76 5.27 31.45
C TYR A 39 -11.26 5.41 31.61
N SER A 40 -10.84 6.26 32.57
CA SER A 40 -9.43 6.50 32.94
C SER A 40 -8.61 7.00 31.74
N GLU A 41 -7.41 6.45 31.52
CA GLU A 41 -6.49 6.81 30.43
C GLU A 41 -7.12 6.60 29.03
N ASP A 42 -7.94 5.55 28.90
CA ASP A 42 -8.65 5.29 27.65
C ASP A 42 -9.64 6.42 27.31
N ALA A 43 -10.29 7.01 28.34
CA ALA A 43 -11.21 8.14 28.14
C ALA A 43 -10.48 9.40 27.66
N VAL A 44 -9.30 9.68 28.21
CA VAL A 44 -8.47 10.81 27.78
C VAL A 44 -8.04 10.62 26.33
N ALA A 45 -7.48 9.46 26.00
CA ALA A 45 -7.02 9.15 24.64
C ALA A 45 -8.17 9.17 23.62
N ALA A 46 -9.33 8.59 23.98
CA ALA A 46 -10.51 8.59 23.12
C ALA A 46 -11.07 10.01 22.91
N SER A 47 -11.13 10.83 23.97
CA SER A 47 -11.58 12.22 23.90
C SER A 47 -10.72 13.06 22.94
N GLU A 48 -9.40 12.93 23.03
CA GLU A 48 -8.44 13.63 22.16
C GLU A 48 -8.59 13.21 20.69
N ILE A 49 -8.65 11.90 20.42
CA ILE A 49 -8.71 11.38 19.05
C ILE A 49 -10.08 11.65 18.40
N LEU A 50 -11.15 11.46 19.15
CA LEU A 50 -12.52 11.54 18.64
C LEU A 50 -13.09 12.96 18.64
N GLY A 51 -12.51 13.88 19.43
CA GLY A 51 -13.04 15.22 19.64
C GLY A 51 -14.35 15.22 20.45
N ILE A 52 -14.54 14.23 21.35
CA ILE A 52 -15.72 14.12 22.22
C ILE A 52 -15.41 14.65 23.63
N THR A 53 -16.46 15.05 24.35
CA THR A 53 -16.31 15.66 25.68
C THR A 53 -15.78 14.66 26.71
N LEU A 54 -14.70 15.03 27.39
CA LEU A 54 -14.20 14.32 28.55
C LEU A 54 -15.01 14.77 29.79
N THR A 55 -15.64 13.82 30.47
CA THR A 55 -16.45 14.04 31.67
C THR A 55 -15.93 13.22 32.84
N LYS A 56 -16.60 13.29 33.99
CA LYS A 56 -16.26 12.47 35.16
C LYS A 56 -17.45 11.66 35.63
N ARG A 57 -17.22 10.40 36.00
CA ARG A 57 -18.24 9.51 36.56
C ARG A 57 -17.90 9.15 38.00
N ALA A 58 -18.91 9.06 38.87
CA ALA A 58 -18.74 8.63 40.25
C ALA A 58 -18.36 7.14 40.31
N ASN A 59 -17.31 6.82 41.03
CA ASN A 59 -16.77 5.44 41.20
C ASN A 59 -16.77 5.00 42.68
N GLY A 60 -17.89 5.18 43.37
CA GLY A 60 -18.02 4.87 44.81
C GLY A 60 -17.26 5.83 45.76
N GLN A 61 -17.67 5.89 47.01
CA GLN A 61 -17.01 6.66 48.09
C GLN A 61 -16.40 8.02 47.68
N ASN A 62 -17.16 8.90 47.02
CA ASN A 62 -16.74 10.25 46.58
C ASN A 62 -15.52 10.33 45.64
N LYS A 63 -15.11 9.23 44.99
CA LYS A 63 -14.10 9.24 43.94
C LYS A 63 -14.78 9.36 42.57
N THR A 64 -14.18 10.16 41.70
CA THR A 64 -14.57 10.26 40.28
C THR A 64 -13.49 9.71 39.39
N ILE A 65 -13.87 9.18 38.23
CA ILE A 65 -12.99 8.69 37.18
C ILE A 65 -13.32 9.41 35.87
N GLU A 66 -12.31 9.73 35.10
CA GLU A 66 -12.47 10.30 33.76
C GLU A 66 -13.29 9.34 32.90
N MET A 67 -14.23 9.89 32.12
CA MET A 67 -15.15 9.16 31.25
C MET A 67 -15.34 9.93 29.96
N ALA A 68 -15.31 9.23 28.85
CA ALA A 68 -15.77 9.68 27.55
C ALA A 68 -16.71 8.64 26.96
N GLY A 69 -17.63 9.02 26.10
CA GLY A 69 -18.56 8.07 25.50
C GLY A 69 -19.37 8.68 24.38
N PHE A 70 -19.95 7.78 23.59
CA PHE A 70 -20.79 8.12 22.45
C PHE A 70 -21.95 7.11 22.32
N PRO A 71 -23.05 7.47 21.64
CA PRO A 71 -24.18 6.56 21.42
C PRO A 71 -23.74 5.30 20.68
N HIS A 72 -24.20 4.12 21.09
CA HIS A 72 -23.76 2.85 20.53
C HIS A 72 -24.01 2.72 19.01
N HIS A 73 -25.09 3.31 18.50
CA HIS A 73 -25.38 3.32 17.07
C HIS A 73 -24.40 4.18 16.24
N ALA A 74 -23.56 4.96 16.90
CA ALA A 74 -22.51 5.76 16.25
C ALA A 74 -21.14 5.05 16.23
N LEU A 75 -21.06 3.76 16.61
CA LEU A 75 -19.82 2.97 16.59
C LEU A 75 -19.12 3.04 15.23
N ASP A 76 -19.87 2.87 14.15
CA ASP A 76 -19.34 2.91 12.78
C ASP A 76 -18.74 4.28 12.37
N THR A 77 -19.06 5.34 13.12
CA THR A 77 -18.49 6.68 12.89
C THR A 77 -17.21 6.90 13.70
N TYR A 78 -17.17 6.39 14.93
CA TYR A 78 -16.07 6.66 15.87
C TYR A 78 -14.97 5.62 15.88
N LEU A 79 -15.30 4.34 15.74
CA LEU A 79 -14.32 3.25 15.68
C LEU A 79 -13.26 3.45 14.58
N PRO A 80 -13.61 3.86 13.34
CA PRO A 80 -12.61 4.11 12.30
C PRO A 80 -11.58 5.17 12.67
N LYS A 81 -11.97 6.20 13.43
CA LYS A 81 -11.04 7.27 13.84
C LYS A 81 -9.99 6.74 14.83
N LEU A 82 -10.39 5.89 15.77
CA LEU A 82 -9.48 5.25 16.72
C LEU A 82 -8.49 4.31 16.01
N ILE A 83 -8.98 3.49 15.09
CA ILE A 83 -8.16 2.53 14.35
C ILE A 83 -7.16 3.27 13.43
N ARG A 84 -7.61 4.32 12.72
CA ARG A 84 -6.72 5.16 11.87
C ARG A 84 -5.66 5.91 12.69
N ALA A 85 -5.96 6.23 13.95
CA ALA A 85 -4.98 6.77 14.89
C ALA A 85 -4.00 5.71 15.43
N GLY A 86 -4.02 4.49 14.90
CA GLY A 86 -3.13 3.39 15.31
C GLY A 86 -3.49 2.81 16.68
N ARG A 87 -4.75 2.91 17.13
CA ARG A 87 -5.17 2.35 18.41
C ARG A 87 -5.84 0.99 18.24
N ARG A 88 -5.55 0.08 19.18
CA ARG A 88 -6.29 -1.17 19.33
C ARG A 88 -7.54 -0.88 20.14
N VAL A 89 -8.67 -1.45 19.77
CA VAL A 89 -9.97 -1.17 20.40
C VAL A 89 -10.67 -2.46 20.77
N ALA A 90 -10.95 -2.65 22.05
CA ALA A 90 -11.74 -3.77 22.56
C ALA A 90 -13.22 -3.37 22.65
N ILE A 91 -14.07 -3.99 21.85
CA ILE A 91 -15.52 -3.81 21.91
C ILE A 91 -16.09 -4.75 22.95
N CYS A 92 -16.73 -4.20 23.97
CA CYS A 92 -17.29 -4.95 25.07
C CYS A 92 -18.80 -4.76 25.10
N ASP A 93 -19.55 -5.79 24.72
CA ASP A 93 -21.01 -5.79 24.65
C ASP A 93 -21.67 -6.54 25.82
N GLN A 94 -22.97 -6.32 25.96
CA GLN A 94 -23.83 -7.03 26.89
C GLN A 94 -24.11 -8.43 26.35
N LEU A 95 -23.77 -9.48 27.10
CA LEU A 95 -23.98 -10.89 26.74
C LEU A 95 -25.38 -11.41 27.15
N GLU A 96 -26.15 -10.59 27.88
CA GLU A 96 -27.47 -10.94 28.38
C GLU A 96 -28.43 -9.78 28.10
N ASP A 97 -29.69 -10.10 27.83
CA ASP A 97 -30.73 -9.08 27.67
C ASP A 97 -31.01 -8.36 29.02
N PRO A 98 -30.84 -7.05 29.10
CA PRO A 98 -31.13 -6.28 30.30
C PRO A 98 -32.56 -6.44 30.84
N LYS A 99 -33.51 -6.76 29.96
CA LYS A 99 -34.94 -6.93 30.34
C LYS A 99 -35.20 -8.25 31.09
N THR A 100 -34.35 -9.25 30.89
CA THR A 100 -34.52 -10.60 31.51
C THR A 100 -33.74 -10.79 32.81
N THR A 101 -32.76 -9.91 33.06
CA THR A 101 -31.79 -10.03 34.19
C THR A 101 -32.09 -9.03 35.29
N LYS A 102 -32.38 -9.52 36.51
CA LYS A 102 -32.51 -8.67 37.72
C LYS A 102 -31.16 -8.30 38.38
N LYS A 103 -30.06 -8.88 37.91
CA LYS A 103 -28.67 -8.66 38.38
C LYS A 103 -27.91 -7.72 37.45
N LEU A 104 -26.65 -7.40 37.80
CA LEU A 104 -25.76 -6.68 36.88
C LEU A 104 -25.61 -7.49 35.58
N VAL A 105 -25.96 -6.90 34.47
CA VAL A 105 -25.82 -7.51 33.11
C VAL A 105 -24.37 -7.92 32.88
N LYS A 106 -24.14 -9.16 32.51
CA LYS A 106 -22.82 -9.67 32.17
C LYS A 106 -22.37 -9.11 30.83
N ARG A 107 -21.14 -8.64 30.80
CA ARG A 107 -20.48 -8.10 29.59
C ARG A 107 -19.22 -8.89 29.29
N GLY A 108 -18.87 -8.93 28.01
CA GLY A 108 -17.65 -9.58 27.53
C GLY A 108 -17.12 -8.89 26.31
N ILE A 109 -15.84 -9.10 26.03
CA ILE A 109 -15.21 -8.63 24.81
C ILE A 109 -15.75 -9.49 23.67
N THR A 110 -16.44 -8.85 22.74
CA THR A 110 -17.02 -9.51 21.54
C THR A 110 -16.06 -9.42 20.36
N GLU A 111 -15.20 -8.41 20.35
CA GLU A 111 -14.24 -8.20 19.27
C GLU A 111 -13.08 -7.32 19.75
N LEU A 112 -11.87 -7.64 19.31
CA LEU A 112 -10.70 -6.79 19.45
C LEU A 112 -10.29 -6.31 18.05
N VAL A 113 -10.64 -5.07 17.72
CA VAL A 113 -10.33 -4.46 16.42
C VAL A 113 -8.96 -3.80 16.49
N THR A 114 -8.09 -4.14 15.53
CA THR A 114 -6.76 -3.54 15.41
C THR A 114 -6.54 -3.07 13.97
N PRO A 115 -5.52 -2.25 13.69
CA PRO A 115 -5.28 -1.78 12.32
C PRO A 115 -5.15 -2.91 11.29
N GLY A 116 -4.55 -4.05 11.66
CA GLY A 116 -4.30 -5.19 10.77
C GLY A 116 -5.48 -6.14 10.57
N VAL A 117 -6.47 -6.17 11.50
CA VAL A 117 -7.62 -7.10 11.44
C VAL A 117 -8.96 -6.41 11.23
N ALA A 118 -8.97 -5.18 10.77
CA ALA A 118 -10.19 -4.44 10.49
C ALA A 118 -10.90 -5.00 9.24
N ILE A 119 -12.23 -5.20 9.32
CA ILE A 119 -13.08 -5.70 8.21
C ILE A 119 -14.09 -4.64 7.74
N GLY A 120 -14.40 -3.62 8.56
CA GLY A 120 -15.44 -2.63 8.27
C GLY A 120 -15.08 -1.70 7.12
N ASP A 121 -15.99 -1.50 6.17
CA ASP A 121 -15.76 -0.63 4.99
C ASP A 121 -15.42 0.81 5.36
N ASN A 122 -15.93 1.32 6.49
CA ASN A 122 -15.65 2.67 6.98
C ASN A 122 -14.19 2.84 7.46
N ILE A 123 -13.49 1.73 7.73
CA ILE A 123 -12.09 1.70 8.17
C ILE A 123 -11.17 1.52 6.97
N LEU A 124 -11.54 0.64 6.06
CA LEU A 124 -10.73 0.20 4.94
C LEU A 124 -10.71 1.22 3.80
N SER A 125 -9.56 1.35 3.15
CA SER A 125 -9.45 2.00 1.84
C SER A 125 -10.06 1.10 0.76
N TYR A 126 -10.83 1.69 -0.13
CA TYR A 126 -11.56 0.95 -1.16
C TYR A 126 -10.64 0.21 -2.15
N LYS A 127 -9.59 0.89 -2.63
CA LYS A 127 -8.63 0.37 -3.61
C LYS A 127 -7.34 -0.19 -2.99
N GLU A 128 -7.31 -0.48 -1.68
CA GLU A 128 -6.10 -0.95 -0.99
C GLU A 128 -6.36 -2.22 -0.18
N ASN A 129 -5.32 -3.05 -0.08
CA ASN A 129 -5.29 -4.16 0.86
C ASN A 129 -5.04 -3.65 2.29
N ASN A 130 -5.53 -4.41 3.27
CA ASN A 130 -5.31 -4.16 4.69
C ASN A 130 -4.50 -5.31 5.30
N PHE A 131 -3.20 -5.35 5.00
CA PHE A 131 -2.36 -6.45 5.45
C PHE A 131 -2.01 -6.39 6.94
N LEU A 132 -2.22 -7.51 7.61
CA LEU A 132 -1.56 -7.92 8.84
C LEU A 132 -0.33 -8.73 8.45
N ALA A 133 0.85 -8.43 9.01
CA ALA A 133 2.05 -9.22 8.79
C ALA A 133 2.53 -9.88 10.08
N ALA A 134 3.25 -10.99 9.95
CA ALA A 134 4.04 -11.57 11.05
C ALA A 134 5.46 -11.85 10.56
N VAL A 135 6.45 -11.57 11.40
CA VAL A 135 7.87 -11.80 11.12
C VAL A 135 8.45 -12.75 12.17
N HIS A 136 9.10 -13.80 11.72
CA HIS A 136 9.85 -14.71 12.58
C HIS A 136 11.35 -14.68 12.24
N PHE A 137 12.18 -14.40 13.24
CA PHE A 137 13.65 -14.34 13.11
C PHE A 137 14.26 -15.73 13.33
N GLY A 138 14.45 -16.49 12.26
CA GLY A 138 15.15 -17.77 12.30
C GLY A 138 16.67 -17.63 12.41
N LYS A 139 17.39 -18.73 12.60
CA LYS A 139 18.86 -18.74 12.76
C LYS A 139 19.61 -18.35 11.48
N THR A 140 19.11 -18.78 10.32
CA THR A 140 19.78 -18.61 9.01
C THR A 140 18.96 -17.76 8.04
N ALA A 141 17.66 -17.71 8.22
CA ALA A 141 16.71 -16.96 7.39
C ALA A 141 15.56 -16.45 8.22
N CYS A 142 14.90 -15.39 7.79
CA CYS A 142 13.67 -14.88 8.37
C CYS A 142 12.47 -15.37 7.58
N GLY A 143 11.36 -15.63 8.28
CA GLY A 143 10.06 -15.88 7.68
C GLY A 143 9.15 -14.69 7.82
N VAL A 144 8.30 -14.46 6.82
CA VAL A 144 7.24 -13.46 6.87
C VAL A 144 5.95 -14.04 6.31
N ALA A 145 4.83 -13.63 6.89
CA ALA A 145 3.52 -13.92 6.36
C ALA A 145 2.70 -12.63 6.31
N PHE A 146 1.81 -12.53 5.32
CA PHE A 146 0.89 -11.42 5.11
C PHE A 146 -0.52 -11.97 4.97
N LEU A 147 -1.48 -11.39 5.68
CA LEU A 147 -2.89 -11.72 5.57
C LEU A 147 -3.70 -10.44 5.44
N ASP A 148 -4.54 -10.37 4.42
CA ASP A 148 -5.65 -9.42 4.37
C ASP A 148 -6.94 -10.15 4.74
N ILE A 149 -7.40 -9.95 5.97
CA ILE A 149 -8.62 -10.60 6.47
C ILE A 149 -9.88 -10.13 5.71
N SER A 150 -9.85 -8.93 5.11
CA SER A 150 -10.99 -8.40 4.37
C SER A 150 -11.20 -9.04 2.99
N THR A 151 -10.15 -9.68 2.44
CA THR A 151 -10.19 -10.35 1.13
C THR A 151 -9.94 -11.87 1.24
N GLY A 152 -9.37 -12.33 2.34
CA GLY A 152 -8.93 -13.72 2.53
C GLY A 152 -7.59 -14.04 1.87
N GLU A 153 -6.86 -13.04 1.38
CA GLU A 153 -5.55 -13.23 0.77
C GLU A 153 -4.49 -13.52 1.82
N PHE A 154 -3.87 -14.71 1.76
CA PHE A 154 -2.87 -15.17 2.70
C PHE A 154 -1.62 -15.65 1.98
N MET A 155 -0.48 -15.02 2.29
CA MET A 155 0.80 -15.25 1.61
C MET A 155 1.92 -15.42 2.61
N THR A 156 2.95 -16.20 2.22
CA THR A 156 4.15 -16.38 3.04
C THR A 156 5.43 -16.41 2.20
N ALA A 157 6.53 -15.99 2.81
CA ALA A 157 7.87 -16.04 2.24
C ALA A 157 8.91 -16.34 3.30
N GLU A 158 10.07 -16.82 2.86
CA GLU A 158 11.25 -17.03 3.68
C GLU A 158 12.49 -16.57 2.91
N GLY A 159 13.42 -15.87 3.57
CA GLY A 159 14.63 -15.39 2.94
C GLY A 159 15.54 -14.61 3.88
N LYS A 160 16.52 -13.91 3.31
CA LYS A 160 17.40 -12.99 4.04
C LYS A 160 16.64 -11.76 4.53
N LEU A 161 17.21 -11.05 5.50
CA LEU A 161 16.62 -9.84 6.08
C LEU A 161 16.28 -8.79 5.02
N ASP A 162 17.17 -8.56 4.04
CA ASP A 162 16.95 -7.59 2.95
C ASP A 162 15.72 -7.93 2.10
N TYR A 163 15.48 -9.23 1.86
CA TYR A 163 14.30 -9.68 1.13
C TYR A 163 13.02 -9.45 1.94
N ILE A 164 13.07 -9.72 3.25
CA ILE A 164 11.93 -9.46 4.13
C ILE A 164 11.65 -7.95 4.27
N ASP A 165 12.71 -7.11 4.39
CA ASP A 165 12.55 -5.63 4.38
C ASP A 165 11.85 -5.16 3.10
N LYS A 166 12.28 -5.68 1.95
CA LYS A 166 11.63 -5.40 0.67
C LYS A 166 10.13 -5.74 0.69
N LEU A 167 9.77 -6.94 1.14
CA LEU A 167 8.37 -7.37 1.20
C LEU A 167 7.55 -6.50 2.16
N LEU A 168 8.06 -6.21 3.37
CA LEU A 168 7.39 -5.34 4.33
C LEU A 168 7.16 -3.93 3.76
N ASN A 169 8.14 -3.38 3.05
CA ASN A 169 8.00 -2.07 2.42
C ASN A 169 6.99 -2.07 1.26
N ASN A 170 6.97 -3.13 0.45
CA ASN A 170 6.11 -3.25 -0.71
C ASN A 170 4.64 -3.54 -0.34
N PHE A 171 4.39 -4.42 0.63
CA PHE A 171 3.05 -4.72 1.12
C PHE A 171 2.53 -3.67 2.10
N ALA A 172 3.41 -2.89 2.71
CA ALA A 172 3.10 -1.82 3.66
C ALA A 172 2.02 -2.22 4.69
N PRO A 173 2.25 -3.31 5.45
CA PRO A 173 1.25 -3.84 6.38
C PRO A 173 0.84 -2.78 7.41
N LYS A 174 -0.44 -2.79 7.76
CA LYS A 174 -0.99 -1.86 8.77
C LYS A 174 -0.63 -2.25 10.19
N GLU A 175 -0.25 -3.52 10.40
CA GLU A 175 0.22 -4.06 11.67
C GLU A 175 1.21 -5.19 11.43
N VAL A 176 2.27 -5.25 12.26
CA VAL A 176 3.30 -6.30 12.17
C VAL A 176 3.46 -6.99 13.53
N LEU A 177 3.37 -8.32 13.51
CA LEU A 177 3.52 -9.19 14.66
C LEU A 177 4.93 -9.77 14.69
N PHE A 178 5.52 -9.88 15.86
CA PHE A 178 6.76 -10.61 16.07
C PHE A 178 6.87 -11.11 17.52
N GLU A 179 7.89 -11.90 17.77
CA GLU A 179 8.19 -12.56 19.04
C GLU A 179 8.56 -11.55 20.14
N ARG A 180 8.06 -11.76 21.34
CA ARG A 180 8.33 -10.90 22.51
C ARG A 180 9.84 -10.74 22.72
N GLY A 181 10.25 -9.49 23.01
CA GLY A 181 11.66 -9.14 23.22
C GLY A 181 12.50 -8.99 21.95
N LYS A 182 11.92 -9.16 20.77
CA LYS A 182 12.60 -8.96 19.48
C LYS A 182 12.43 -7.55 18.90
N LYS A 183 11.75 -6.65 19.60
CA LYS A 183 11.50 -5.27 19.13
C LYS A 183 12.78 -4.51 18.76
N PRO A 184 13.88 -4.52 19.55
CA PRO A 184 15.11 -3.85 19.15
C PRO A 184 15.72 -4.42 17.86
N MET A 185 15.61 -5.74 17.67
CA MET A 185 16.06 -6.41 16.45
C MET A 185 15.19 -6.06 15.26
N PHE A 186 13.87 -5.97 15.45
CA PHE A 186 12.94 -5.55 14.40
C PHE A 186 13.21 -4.11 13.97
N GLU A 187 13.30 -3.18 14.92
CA GLU A 187 13.52 -1.76 14.64
C GLU A 187 14.89 -1.50 13.98
N ALA A 188 15.94 -2.23 14.39
CA ALA A 188 17.26 -2.13 13.79
C ALA A 188 17.31 -2.56 12.30
N ASN A 189 16.49 -3.55 11.91
CA ASN A 189 16.49 -4.08 10.54
C ASN A 189 15.42 -3.45 9.63
N PHE A 190 14.24 -3.10 10.17
CA PHE A 190 13.07 -2.67 9.38
C PHE A 190 12.60 -1.25 9.70
N GLY A 191 13.21 -0.59 10.70
CA GLY A 191 12.85 0.77 11.14
C GLY A 191 11.62 0.82 12.06
N THR A 192 11.22 2.04 12.44
CA THR A 192 10.20 2.32 13.46
C THR A 192 8.84 2.73 12.89
N LYS A 193 8.69 2.74 11.57
CA LYS A 193 7.48 3.26 10.89
C LYS A 193 6.25 2.35 10.97
N PHE A 194 6.44 1.07 11.33
CA PHE A 194 5.36 0.09 11.38
C PHE A 194 4.64 0.14 12.74
N PHE A 195 3.34 -0.03 12.71
CA PHE A 195 2.59 -0.35 13.92
C PHE A 195 2.88 -1.80 14.30
N THR A 196 3.40 -2.05 15.49
CA THR A 196 3.93 -3.36 15.89
C THR A 196 3.23 -3.91 17.12
N PHE A 197 3.12 -5.25 17.19
CA PHE A 197 2.62 -5.95 18.36
C PHE A 197 3.45 -7.20 18.65
N GLU A 198 3.82 -7.38 19.92
CA GLU A 198 4.62 -8.53 20.38
C GLU A 198 3.73 -9.68 20.85
N LEU A 199 3.98 -10.87 20.34
CA LEU A 199 3.33 -12.10 20.79
C LEU A 199 4.29 -12.97 21.61
N ASP A 200 3.75 -13.83 22.45
CA ASP A 200 4.53 -14.75 23.25
C ASP A 200 5.32 -15.76 22.42
N ASP A 201 6.51 -16.14 22.89
CA ASP A 201 7.46 -16.99 22.17
C ASP A 201 6.88 -18.34 21.73
N TRP A 202 5.94 -18.92 22.52
CA TRP A 202 5.33 -20.20 22.19
C TRP A 202 4.49 -20.15 20.89
N VAL A 203 4.02 -18.97 20.51
CA VAL A 203 3.27 -18.77 19.25
C VAL A 203 4.18 -19.02 18.04
N PHE A 204 5.44 -18.62 18.15
CA PHE A 204 6.45 -18.74 17.10
C PHE A 204 7.20 -20.07 17.14
N THR A 205 6.50 -21.16 17.37
CA THR A 205 7.06 -22.51 17.34
C THR A 205 6.54 -23.31 16.13
N GLU A 206 7.38 -24.09 15.48
CA GLU A 206 7.01 -24.91 14.30
C GLU A 206 5.82 -25.83 14.62
N THR A 207 5.85 -26.48 15.79
CA THR A 207 4.78 -27.40 16.21
C THR A 207 3.42 -26.69 16.36
N SER A 208 3.39 -25.52 16.99
CA SER A 208 2.17 -24.73 17.16
C SER A 208 1.64 -24.25 15.81
N ALA A 209 2.51 -23.68 14.99
CA ALA A 209 2.18 -23.14 13.68
C ALA A 209 1.61 -24.21 12.72
N VAL A 210 2.30 -25.33 12.58
CA VAL A 210 1.86 -26.43 11.70
C VAL A 210 0.51 -26.98 12.18
N LYS A 211 0.35 -27.23 13.48
CA LYS A 211 -0.93 -27.72 14.03
C LYS A 211 -2.08 -26.76 13.74
N LYS A 212 -1.83 -25.45 13.86
CA LYS A 212 -2.83 -24.41 13.62
C LYS A 212 -3.24 -24.36 12.15
N LEU A 213 -2.27 -24.34 11.24
CA LEU A 213 -2.51 -24.32 9.80
C LEU A 213 -3.23 -25.58 9.31
N LEU A 214 -2.81 -26.77 9.76
CA LEU A 214 -3.49 -28.03 9.41
C LEU A 214 -4.94 -28.07 9.90
N LYS A 215 -5.20 -27.55 11.09
CA LYS A 215 -6.55 -27.44 11.64
C LYS A 215 -7.40 -26.46 10.82
N HIS A 216 -6.82 -25.29 10.47
CA HIS A 216 -7.54 -24.25 9.74
C HIS A 216 -7.91 -24.69 8.32
N PHE A 217 -6.96 -25.29 7.59
CA PHE A 217 -7.17 -25.74 6.20
C PHE A 217 -7.77 -27.14 6.10
N GLU A 218 -8.06 -27.81 7.22
CA GLU A 218 -8.59 -29.17 7.29
C GLU A 218 -7.78 -30.19 6.48
N THR A 219 -6.44 -30.04 6.48
CA THR A 219 -5.52 -30.85 5.69
C THR A 219 -4.60 -31.70 6.56
N LYS A 220 -4.02 -32.78 5.97
CA LYS A 220 -3.06 -33.64 6.66
C LYS A 220 -1.62 -33.16 6.58
N ASN A 221 -1.28 -32.31 5.60
CA ASN A 221 0.04 -31.74 5.38
C ASN A 221 -0.07 -30.43 4.59
N LEU A 222 1.03 -29.68 4.52
CA LEU A 222 1.10 -28.39 3.81
C LEU A 222 1.69 -28.50 2.39
N LYS A 223 1.91 -29.74 1.87
CA LYS A 223 2.52 -29.95 0.54
C LYS A 223 1.69 -29.33 -0.59
N GLY A 224 0.37 -29.44 -0.50
CA GLY A 224 -0.54 -28.89 -1.51
C GLY A 224 -0.45 -27.35 -1.67
N PHE A 225 0.01 -26.65 -0.66
CA PHE A 225 0.26 -25.20 -0.69
C PHE A 225 1.68 -24.83 -1.15
N GLY A 226 2.59 -25.80 -1.30
CA GLY A 226 3.97 -25.56 -1.72
C GLY A 226 4.84 -24.85 -0.68
N VAL A 227 4.42 -24.83 0.59
CA VAL A 227 5.09 -24.06 1.68
C VAL A 227 5.81 -24.93 2.71
N GLU A 228 5.76 -26.27 2.61
CA GLU A 228 6.29 -27.21 3.62
C GLU A 228 7.79 -27.00 3.94
N HIS A 229 8.57 -26.56 2.96
CA HIS A 229 10.00 -26.29 3.12
C HIS A 229 10.32 -24.89 3.69
N LEU A 230 9.34 -24.01 3.78
CA LEU A 230 9.48 -22.65 4.32
C LEU A 230 9.23 -22.64 5.83
N LYS A 231 10.13 -23.21 6.61
CA LYS A 231 9.91 -23.42 8.06
C LYS A 231 9.59 -22.13 8.80
N ASN A 232 10.39 -21.07 8.57
CA ASN A 232 10.18 -19.77 9.23
C ASN A 232 8.94 -19.06 8.69
N GLY A 233 8.63 -19.19 7.39
CA GLY A 233 7.40 -18.67 6.79
C GLY A 233 6.16 -19.35 7.34
N VAL A 234 6.18 -20.67 7.54
CA VAL A 234 5.11 -21.44 8.18
C VAL A 234 4.89 -20.99 9.62
N ILE A 235 5.98 -20.74 10.37
CA ILE A 235 5.89 -20.23 11.75
C ILE A 235 5.21 -18.86 11.77
N ALA A 236 5.62 -17.95 10.90
CA ALA A 236 5.00 -16.62 10.77
C ALA A 236 3.51 -16.73 10.38
N SER A 237 3.15 -17.65 9.46
CA SER A 237 1.76 -17.88 9.07
C SER A 237 0.90 -18.41 10.22
N GLY A 238 1.43 -19.34 11.01
CA GLY A 238 0.76 -19.85 12.20
C GLY A 238 0.55 -18.79 13.27
N ALA A 239 1.49 -17.85 13.42
CA ALA A 239 1.38 -16.74 14.35
C ALA A 239 0.22 -15.79 13.97
N ILE A 240 0.00 -15.54 12.69
CA ILE A 240 -1.15 -14.76 12.22
C ILE A 240 -2.48 -15.44 12.61
N LEU A 241 -2.64 -16.74 12.34
CA LEU A 241 -3.85 -17.45 12.70
C LEU A 241 -4.09 -17.51 14.22
N GLN A 242 -3.01 -17.61 15.00
CA GLN A 242 -3.11 -17.54 16.46
C GLN A 242 -3.55 -16.15 16.93
N TYR A 243 -3.06 -15.09 16.28
CA TYR A 243 -3.46 -13.71 16.59
C TYR A 243 -4.94 -13.48 16.27
N LEU A 244 -5.46 -14.00 15.16
CA LEU A 244 -6.89 -13.91 14.83
C LEU A 244 -7.79 -14.54 15.93
N GLU A 245 -7.38 -15.69 16.46
CA GLU A 245 -8.11 -16.32 17.58
C GLU A 245 -8.04 -15.45 18.85
N MET A 246 -6.87 -14.86 19.17
CA MET A 246 -6.72 -13.96 20.32
C MET A 246 -7.54 -12.67 20.19
N THR A 247 -7.81 -12.22 18.96
CA THR A 247 -8.62 -11.04 18.63
C THR A 247 -10.11 -11.35 18.41
N GLN A 248 -10.53 -12.60 18.74
CA GLN A 248 -11.92 -13.10 18.62
C GLN A 248 -12.44 -13.15 17.17
N HIS A 249 -11.55 -13.34 16.20
CA HIS A 249 -11.90 -13.59 14.80
C HIS A 249 -11.92 -15.11 14.55
N GLU A 250 -12.96 -15.79 15.01
CA GLU A 250 -13.07 -17.26 14.93
C GLU A 250 -13.61 -17.74 13.56
N HIS A 251 -14.46 -16.93 12.91
CA HIS A 251 -15.09 -17.28 11.64
C HIS A 251 -14.28 -16.75 10.45
N VAL A 252 -13.22 -17.44 10.09
CA VAL A 252 -12.29 -17.04 9.00
C VAL A 252 -12.27 -18.08 7.86
N GLY A 253 -13.39 -18.74 7.60
CA GLY A 253 -13.53 -19.76 6.56
C GLY A 253 -13.29 -19.28 5.13
N HIS A 254 -13.24 -17.97 4.89
CA HIS A 254 -12.87 -17.38 3.61
C HIS A 254 -11.35 -17.37 3.35
N ILE A 255 -10.51 -17.64 4.37
CA ILE A 255 -9.07 -17.85 4.18
C ILE A 255 -8.90 -19.31 3.73
N THR A 256 -9.03 -19.54 2.43
CA THR A 256 -9.09 -20.90 1.84
C THR A 256 -7.75 -21.43 1.39
N SER A 257 -6.72 -20.59 1.28
CA SER A 257 -5.41 -20.98 0.78
C SER A 257 -4.28 -20.17 1.41
N LEU A 258 -3.08 -20.74 1.40
CA LEU A 258 -1.82 -20.07 1.76
C LEU A 258 -0.89 -20.17 0.55
N SER A 259 -0.53 -19.05 -0.04
CA SER A 259 0.33 -18.98 -1.21
C SER A 259 1.76 -18.58 -0.85
N ARG A 260 2.71 -19.13 -1.59
CA ARG A 260 4.14 -18.77 -1.49
C ARG A 260 4.42 -17.56 -2.36
N ILE A 261 5.14 -16.56 -1.83
CA ILE A 261 5.75 -15.49 -2.62
C ILE A 261 7.10 -16.01 -3.14
N GLU A 262 7.18 -16.27 -4.46
CA GLU A 262 8.37 -16.80 -5.10
C GLU A 262 9.22 -15.66 -5.66
N GLU A 263 10.33 -15.33 -4.99
CA GLU A 263 11.27 -14.27 -5.44
C GLU A 263 11.77 -14.52 -6.87
N GLU A 264 11.90 -15.78 -7.24
CA GLU A 264 12.44 -16.18 -8.54
C GLU A 264 11.52 -15.85 -9.72
N LYS A 265 10.21 -15.68 -9.49
CA LYS A 265 9.21 -15.37 -10.55
C LYS A 265 9.12 -13.91 -10.90
N TYR A 266 9.63 -13.02 -10.03
CA TYR A 266 9.40 -11.58 -10.16
C TYR A 266 10.70 -10.80 -10.29
N VAL A 267 10.61 -9.65 -10.95
CA VAL A 267 11.69 -8.68 -11.04
C VAL A 267 11.97 -8.13 -9.64
N ARG A 268 13.24 -8.11 -9.26
CA ARG A 268 13.65 -7.48 -8.01
C ARG A 268 13.70 -5.97 -8.20
N ILE A 269 12.87 -5.28 -7.44
CA ILE A 269 12.84 -3.82 -7.31
C ILE A 269 13.02 -3.51 -5.83
N ASP A 270 14.06 -2.76 -5.46
CA ASP A 270 14.28 -2.35 -4.08
C ASP A 270 13.42 -1.12 -3.72
N LYS A 271 13.38 -0.78 -2.41
CA LYS A 271 12.58 0.35 -1.92
C LYS A 271 13.01 1.70 -2.49
N PHE A 272 14.31 1.87 -2.77
CA PHE A 272 14.85 3.11 -3.31
C PHE A 272 14.42 3.27 -4.77
N THR A 273 14.53 2.20 -5.54
CA THR A 273 14.07 2.13 -6.93
C THR A 273 12.57 2.39 -7.05
N ALA A 274 11.74 1.71 -6.24
CA ALA A 274 10.28 1.91 -6.26
C ALA A 274 9.90 3.36 -5.97
N ARG A 275 10.56 4.01 -5.00
CA ARG A 275 10.38 5.42 -4.64
C ARG A 275 10.92 6.35 -5.73
N SER A 276 12.14 6.11 -6.22
CA SER A 276 12.79 6.94 -7.26
C SER A 276 12.01 6.94 -8.57
N LEU A 277 11.38 5.83 -8.94
CA LEU A 277 10.53 5.71 -10.13
C LEU A 277 9.08 6.19 -9.88
N GLU A 278 8.73 6.60 -8.66
CA GLU A 278 7.39 7.04 -8.29
C GLU A 278 6.29 6.04 -8.75
N LEU A 279 6.49 4.76 -8.43
CA LEU A 279 5.63 3.69 -8.94
C LEU A 279 4.20 3.75 -8.37
N MET A 280 4.07 3.99 -7.06
CA MET A 280 2.82 3.89 -6.30
C MET A 280 2.29 5.24 -5.81
N GLY A 281 3.14 6.26 -5.79
CA GLY A 281 2.81 7.60 -5.35
C GLY A 281 3.94 8.56 -5.70
N SER A 282 3.63 9.83 -5.90
CA SER A 282 4.62 10.88 -6.16
C SER A 282 5.36 11.28 -4.88
N MET A 283 6.61 11.72 -5.03
CA MET A 283 7.39 12.33 -3.94
C MET A 283 6.90 13.73 -3.59
N ASN A 284 6.18 14.39 -4.49
CA ASN A 284 5.64 15.72 -4.30
C ASN A 284 4.14 15.65 -4.04
N ASP A 285 3.63 16.46 -3.10
CA ASP A 285 2.21 16.58 -2.84
C ASP A 285 1.47 17.05 -4.11
N GLY A 286 0.47 16.26 -4.53
CA GLY A 286 -0.30 16.52 -5.75
C GLY A 286 0.40 16.10 -7.06
N GLY A 287 1.55 15.45 -7.00
CA GLY A 287 2.21 14.87 -8.17
C GLY A 287 1.52 13.59 -8.67
N THR A 288 1.87 13.17 -9.88
CA THR A 288 1.33 11.96 -10.54
C THR A 288 2.35 10.83 -10.46
N SER A 289 1.90 9.62 -10.16
CA SER A 289 2.70 8.38 -10.16
C SER A 289 2.47 7.54 -11.41
N LEU A 290 3.26 6.45 -11.60
CA LEU A 290 2.98 5.50 -12.66
C LEU A 290 1.60 4.86 -12.49
N LEU A 291 1.23 4.50 -11.26
CA LEU A 291 -0.09 3.95 -10.96
C LEU A 291 -1.21 4.87 -11.45
N ASP A 292 -1.12 6.19 -11.18
CA ASP A 292 -2.16 7.15 -11.60
C ASP A 292 -2.31 7.24 -13.13
N VAL A 293 -1.25 6.92 -13.88
CA VAL A 293 -1.29 6.93 -15.35
C VAL A 293 -1.96 5.69 -15.92
N ILE A 294 -1.77 4.52 -15.29
CA ILE A 294 -2.25 3.24 -15.84
C ILE A 294 -3.46 2.65 -15.10
N ASP A 295 -3.89 3.22 -13.97
CA ASP A 295 -5.08 2.75 -13.23
C ASP A 295 -6.38 3.31 -13.85
N HIS A 296 -6.94 2.54 -14.74
CA HIS A 296 -8.30 2.69 -15.28
C HIS A 296 -9.21 1.55 -14.81
N THR A 297 -8.86 0.89 -13.70
CA THR A 297 -9.64 -0.23 -13.16
C THR A 297 -11.00 0.24 -12.65
N ILE A 298 -12.01 -0.57 -12.91
CA ILE A 298 -13.41 -0.32 -12.53
C ILE A 298 -13.69 -0.91 -11.16
N SER A 299 -13.23 -2.15 -10.93
CA SER A 299 -13.47 -2.86 -9.68
C SER A 299 -12.37 -2.59 -8.64
N PRO A 300 -12.70 -2.58 -7.34
CA PRO A 300 -11.69 -2.49 -6.28
C PRO A 300 -10.70 -3.65 -6.29
N MET A 301 -11.15 -4.84 -6.69
CA MET A 301 -10.33 -6.04 -6.81
C MET A 301 -9.27 -5.85 -7.89
N GLY A 302 -9.64 -5.31 -9.05
CA GLY A 302 -8.71 -4.95 -10.12
C GLY A 302 -7.69 -3.92 -9.66
N ALA A 303 -8.10 -2.86 -8.95
CA ALA A 303 -7.19 -1.85 -8.43
C ALA A 303 -6.16 -2.42 -7.44
N ARG A 304 -6.56 -3.32 -6.53
CA ARG A 304 -5.64 -4.02 -5.62
C ARG A 304 -4.67 -4.93 -6.38
N MET A 305 -5.16 -5.66 -7.37
CA MET A 305 -4.34 -6.54 -8.21
C MET A 305 -3.35 -5.75 -9.07
N LEU A 306 -3.74 -4.62 -9.65
CA LEU A 306 -2.87 -3.74 -10.42
C LEU A 306 -1.69 -3.24 -9.59
N LYS A 307 -1.94 -2.78 -8.37
CA LYS A 307 -0.89 -2.38 -7.41
C LYS A 307 0.12 -3.51 -7.19
N ARG A 308 -0.37 -4.74 -7.03
CA ARG A 308 0.49 -5.92 -6.87
C ARG A 308 1.32 -6.20 -8.12
N TRP A 309 0.74 -6.09 -9.31
CA TRP A 309 1.47 -6.33 -10.56
C TRP A 309 2.60 -5.33 -10.80
N ILE A 310 2.40 -4.06 -10.40
CA ILE A 310 3.45 -3.01 -10.48
C ILE A 310 4.63 -3.35 -9.56
N ILE A 311 4.36 -3.85 -8.34
CA ILE A 311 5.38 -4.19 -7.35
C ILE A 311 6.10 -5.51 -7.69
N PHE A 312 5.40 -6.43 -8.35
CA PHE A 312 5.87 -7.77 -8.72
C PHE A 312 5.80 -8.01 -10.24
N PRO A 313 6.61 -7.29 -11.06
CA PRO A 313 6.67 -7.54 -12.49
C PRO A 313 7.20 -8.94 -12.77
N LEU A 314 6.72 -9.56 -13.84
CA LEU A 314 7.08 -10.94 -14.20
C LEU A 314 8.45 -11.02 -14.87
N LYS A 315 9.13 -12.18 -14.72
CA LYS A 315 10.38 -12.51 -15.41
C LYS A 315 10.22 -13.57 -16.50
N ASP A 316 9.04 -14.14 -16.65
CA ASP A 316 8.78 -15.21 -17.60
C ASP A 316 8.07 -14.62 -18.82
N VAL A 317 8.64 -14.88 -19.99
CA VAL A 317 8.14 -14.39 -21.29
C VAL A 317 6.72 -14.87 -21.59
N GLN A 318 6.39 -16.12 -21.28
CA GLN A 318 5.08 -16.67 -21.64
C GLN A 318 3.91 -16.02 -20.87
N PRO A 319 3.94 -15.90 -19.52
CA PRO A 319 2.89 -15.19 -18.79
C PRO A 319 2.75 -13.72 -19.20
N ILE A 320 3.87 -13.04 -19.51
CA ILE A 320 3.84 -11.65 -19.99
C ILE A 320 3.11 -11.57 -21.33
N ASN A 321 3.49 -12.42 -22.29
CA ASN A 321 2.84 -12.42 -23.60
C ASN A 321 1.35 -12.76 -23.51
N ARG A 322 0.94 -13.68 -22.62
CA ARG A 322 -0.50 -13.96 -22.39
C ARG A 322 -1.27 -12.71 -21.95
N ARG A 323 -0.67 -11.87 -21.11
CA ARG A 323 -1.29 -10.59 -20.72
C ARG A 323 -1.34 -9.65 -21.92
N LEU A 324 -0.25 -9.48 -22.65
CA LEU A 324 -0.16 -8.64 -23.84
C LEU A 324 -1.18 -9.08 -24.93
N ASP A 325 -1.39 -10.38 -25.11
CA ASP A 325 -2.37 -10.92 -26.08
C ASP A 325 -3.80 -10.51 -25.71
N VAL A 326 -4.15 -10.50 -24.44
CA VAL A 326 -5.47 -10.05 -23.99
C VAL A 326 -5.62 -8.53 -24.10
N VAL A 327 -4.58 -7.77 -23.75
CA VAL A 327 -4.57 -6.30 -23.91
C VAL A 327 -4.74 -5.94 -25.38
N GLU A 328 -4.04 -6.64 -26.31
CA GLU A 328 -4.18 -6.44 -27.74
C GLU A 328 -5.59 -6.80 -28.24
N TYR A 329 -6.19 -7.85 -27.69
CA TYR A 329 -7.54 -8.25 -28.04
C TYR A 329 -8.55 -7.15 -27.66
N PHE A 330 -8.49 -6.62 -26.45
CA PHE A 330 -9.32 -5.47 -26.05
C PHE A 330 -9.09 -4.24 -26.93
N PHE A 331 -7.83 -3.99 -27.31
CA PHE A 331 -7.48 -2.84 -28.14
C PHE A 331 -8.08 -2.94 -29.53
N ARG A 332 -8.13 -4.15 -30.11
CA ARG A 332 -8.65 -4.43 -31.45
C ARG A 332 -10.16 -4.64 -31.53
N HIS A 333 -10.81 -4.99 -30.39
CA HIS A 333 -12.24 -5.32 -30.34
C HIS A 333 -12.96 -4.37 -29.35
N PRO A 334 -13.29 -3.15 -29.78
CA PRO A 334 -13.91 -2.16 -28.90
C PRO A 334 -15.29 -2.60 -28.38
N ASP A 335 -16.08 -3.33 -29.17
CA ASP A 335 -17.40 -3.82 -28.76
C ASP A 335 -17.29 -4.83 -27.60
N PHE A 336 -16.35 -5.77 -27.69
CA PHE A 336 -16.04 -6.71 -26.61
C PHE A 336 -15.55 -5.97 -25.35
N LYS A 337 -14.72 -4.92 -25.52
CA LYS A 337 -14.25 -4.08 -24.41
C LYS A 337 -15.42 -3.42 -23.70
N GLU A 338 -16.35 -2.79 -24.43
CA GLU A 338 -17.51 -2.08 -23.88
C GLU A 338 -18.45 -3.04 -23.13
N GLU A 339 -18.72 -4.22 -23.71
CA GLU A 339 -19.53 -5.25 -23.06
C GLU A 339 -18.95 -5.69 -21.70
N VAL A 340 -17.64 -5.96 -21.64
CA VAL A 340 -16.95 -6.33 -20.42
C VAL A 340 -16.97 -5.17 -19.42
N GLU A 341 -16.73 -3.94 -19.85
CA GLU A 341 -16.73 -2.72 -19.05
C GLU A 341 -18.09 -2.50 -18.36
N ASP A 342 -19.19 -2.60 -19.12
CA ASP A 342 -20.55 -2.51 -18.60
C ASP A 342 -20.88 -3.58 -17.55
N CYS A 343 -20.37 -4.79 -17.75
CA CYS A 343 -20.53 -5.86 -16.77
C CYS A 343 -19.71 -5.61 -15.50
N LEU A 344 -18.47 -5.12 -15.60
CA LEU A 344 -17.61 -4.81 -14.47
C LEU A 344 -18.21 -3.75 -13.54
N HIS A 345 -18.90 -2.73 -14.10
CA HIS A 345 -19.59 -1.71 -13.32
C HIS A 345 -20.68 -2.28 -12.39
N ARG A 346 -21.24 -3.46 -12.71
CA ARG A 346 -22.27 -4.13 -11.91
C ARG A 346 -21.73 -5.10 -10.87
N ILE A 347 -20.45 -5.51 -10.97
CA ILE A 347 -19.90 -6.59 -10.13
C ILE A 347 -19.57 -6.12 -8.72
N GLY A 348 -18.94 -4.95 -8.53
CA GLY A 348 -18.53 -4.46 -7.21
C GLY A 348 -17.33 -5.24 -6.62
N ASP A 349 -17.27 -5.33 -5.28
CA ASP A 349 -16.16 -5.95 -4.55
C ASP A 349 -16.51 -7.35 -4.02
N LEU A 350 -16.39 -8.36 -4.87
CA LEU A 350 -16.69 -9.75 -4.52
C LEU A 350 -15.80 -10.30 -3.40
N GLU A 351 -14.52 -9.92 -3.33
CA GLU A 351 -13.61 -10.40 -2.29
C GLU A 351 -14.11 -9.99 -0.90
N ARG A 352 -14.48 -8.72 -0.72
CA ARG A 352 -14.97 -8.21 0.56
C ARG A 352 -16.39 -8.68 0.90
N ILE A 353 -17.26 -8.82 -0.09
CA ILE A 353 -18.60 -9.35 0.10
C ILE A 353 -18.54 -10.80 0.63
N VAL A 354 -17.69 -11.63 0.03
CA VAL A 354 -17.52 -13.02 0.44
C VAL A 354 -16.93 -13.14 1.84
N SER A 355 -15.95 -12.32 2.18
CA SER A 355 -15.37 -12.28 3.53
C SER A 355 -16.41 -11.91 4.58
N LYS A 356 -17.27 -10.91 4.31
CA LYS A 356 -18.38 -10.55 5.20
C LYS A 356 -19.41 -11.68 5.34
N ALA A 357 -19.67 -12.40 4.25
CA ALA A 357 -20.55 -13.58 4.31
C ALA A 357 -19.97 -14.68 5.21
N ALA A 358 -18.67 -14.97 5.09
CA ALA A 358 -17.99 -15.97 5.91
C ALA A 358 -18.03 -15.66 7.41
N VAL A 359 -17.91 -14.39 7.79
CA VAL A 359 -17.99 -13.97 9.20
C VAL A 359 -19.42 -13.65 9.67
N GLY A 360 -20.44 -13.87 8.82
CA GLY A 360 -21.85 -13.63 9.16
C GLY A 360 -22.22 -12.15 9.28
N ARG A 361 -21.45 -11.24 8.71
CA ARG A 361 -21.65 -9.76 8.77
C ARG A 361 -22.14 -9.14 7.46
N ILE A 362 -22.49 -9.96 6.49
CA ILE A 362 -23.04 -9.50 5.23
C ILE A 362 -24.45 -8.90 5.45
N SER A 363 -24.72 -7.74 4.86
CA SER A 363 -26.03 -7.11 4.90
C SER A 363 -26.96 -7.64 3.80
N PRO A 364 -28.30 -7.51 3.95
CA PRO A 364 -29.24 -7.91 2.89
C PRO A 364 -28.97 -7.25 1.53
N ARG A 365 -28.56 -5.98 1.51
CA ARG A 365 -28.19 -5.27 0.27
C ARG A 365 -26.95 -5.83 -0.38
N GLU A 366 -25.94 -6.23 0.40
CA GLU A 366 -24.74 -6.88 -0.12
C GLU A 366 -25.04 -8.28 -0.67
N VAL A 367 -26.01 -9.01 -0.10
CA VAL A 367 -26.47 -10.29 -0.67
C VAL A 367 -27.13 -10.06 -2.03
N VAL A 368 -27.95 -9.01 -2.18
CA VAL A 368 -28.50 -8.62 -3.50
C VAL A 368 -27.39 -8.19 -4.45
N GLN A 369 -26.38 -7.44 -3.98
CA GLN A 369 -25.23 -7.07 -4.79
C GLN A 369 -24.45 -8.30 -5.27
N LEU A 370 -24.28 -9.32 -4.43
CA LEU A 370 -23.68 -10.60 -4.82
C LEU A 370 -24.48 -11.27 -5.94
N LYS A 371 -25.82 -11.31 -5.84
CA LYS A 371 -26.69 -11.83 -6.91
C LYS A 371 -26.45 -11.10 -8.23
N VAL A 372 -26.47 -9.77 -8.20
CA VAL A 372 -26.25 -8.92 -9.39
C VAL A 372 -24.86 -9.16 -10.00
N ALA A 373 -23.84 -9.30 -9.16
CA ALA A 373 -22.48 -9.62 -9.58
C ALA A 373 -22.40 -10.99 -10.28
N LEU A 374 -23.00 -12.03 -9.69
CA LEU A 374 -23.05 -13.37 -10.29
C LEU A 374 -23.81 -13.39 -11.63
N GLN A 375 -24.85 -12.57 -11.77
CA GLN A 375 -25.56 -12.39 -13.03
C GLN A 375 -24.69 -11.68 -14.09
N ALA A 376 -23.89 -10.69 -13.68
CA ALA A 376 -23.01 -9.97 -14.57
C ALA A 376 -21.79 -10.79 -15.04
N ILE A 377 -21.41 -11.84 -14.32
CA ILE A 377 -20.33 -12.77 -14.72
C ILE A 377 -20.76 -13.65 -15.92
N GLU A 378 -22.04 -13.94 -16.09
CA GLU A 378 -22.51 -14.82 -17.16
C GLU A 378 -22.19 -14.29 -18.56
N PRO A 379 -22.53 -13.05 -18.96
CA PRO A 379 -22.14 -12.50 -20.25
C PRO A 379 -20.61 -12.42 -20.41
N ILE A 380 -19.85 -12.05 -19.37
CA ILE A 380 -18.38 -12.04 -19.43
C ILE A 380 -17.83 -13.43 -19.76
N LYS A 381 -18.35 -14.46 -19.08
CA LYS A 381 -17.96 -15.85 -19.34
C LYS A 381 -18.21 -16.25 -20.78
N MET A 382 -19.40 -15.98 -21.29
CA MET A 382 -19.77 -16.31 -22.67
C MET A 382 -18.89 -15.58 -23.69
N ALA A 383 -18.74 -14.28 -23.54
CA ALA A 383 -17.88 -13.46 -24.40
C ALA A 383 -16.41 -13.94 -24.39
N CYS A 384 -15.88 -14.31 -23.21
CA CYS A 384 -14.52 -14.87 -23.09
C CYS A 384 -14.37 -16.24 -23.79
N LEU A 385 -15.39 -17.12 -23.70
CA LEU A 385 -15.35 -18.43 -24.35
C LEU A 385 -15.45 -18.35 -25.86
N GLU A 386 -16.18 -17.37 -26.41
CA GLU A 386 -16.35 -17.11 -27.82
C GLU A 386 -15.15 -16.37 -28.44
N ALA A 387 -14.33 -15.72 -27.62
CA ALA A 387 -13.18 -14.96 -28.09
C ALA A 387 -12.13 -15.83 -28.81
N ASP A 388 -11.59 -15.32 -29.91
CA ASP A 388 -10.45 -15.97 -30.60
C ASP A 388 -9.12 -15.63 -29.90
N ASN A 389 -9.08 -15.90 -28.58
CA ASN A 389 -7.91 -15.70 -27.75
C ASN A 389 -7.86 -16.77 -26.66
N GLU A 390 -6.78 -17.57 -26.64
CA GLU A 390 -6.64 -18.70 -25.71
C GLU A 390 -6.63 -18.26 -24.24
N SER A 391 -6.03 -17.11 -23.92
CA SER A 391 -5.95 -16.59 -22.55
C SER A 391 -7.33 -16.13 -22.04
N LEU A 392 -8.16 -15.51 -22.89
CA LEU A 392 -9.54 -15.15 -22.58
C LEU A 392 -10.40 -16.41 -22.38
N ARG A 393 -10.26 -17.42 -23.25
CA ARG A 393 -10.98 -18.69 -23.09
C ARG A 393 -10.66 -19.36 -21.76
N ARG A 394 -9.40 -19.38 -21.35
CA ARG A 394 -8.99 -19.92 -20.03
C ARG A 394 -9.62 -19.15 -18.87
N ILE A 395 -9.72 -17.81 -18.98
CA ILE A 395 -10.43 -17.01 -17.97
C ILE A 395 -11.91 -17.41 -17.93
N GLY A 396 -12.57 -17.50 -19.09
CA GLY A 396 -13.97 -17.93 -19.20
C GLY A 396 -14.22 -19.32 -18.63
N GLU A 397 -13.33 -20.30 -18.87
CA GLU A 397 -13.43 -21.66 -18.31
C GLU A 397 -13.38 -21.68 -16.78
N GLN A 398 -12.56 -20.80 -16.14
CA GLN A 398 -12.42 -20.72 -14.70
C GLN A 398 -13.58 -19.99 -14.00
N LEU A 399 -14.34 -19.15 -14.71
CA LEU A 399 -15.48 -18.46 -14.16
C LEU A 399 -16.62 -19.45 -13.85
N ASN A 400 -17.12 -19.43 -12.62
CA ASN A 400 -18.23 -20.23 -12.16
C ASN A 400 -19.48 -19.37 -11.97
N LEU A 401 -20.58 -19.73 -12.60
CA LEU A 401 -21.82 -18.95 -12.54
C LEU A 401 -22.55 -19.06 -11.18
N CYS A 402 -22.18 -20.01 -10.33
CA CYS A 402 -22.79 -20.26 -9.04
C CYS A 402 -24.33 -20.24 -9.10
N VAL A 403 -24.92 -20.90 -10.12
CA VAL A 403 -26.36 -20.79 -10.48
C VAL A 403 -27.28 -21.09 -9.30
N SER A 404 -27.00 -22.16 -8.57
CA SER A 404 -27.89 -22.62 -7.46
C SER A 404 -28.02 -21.56 -6.36
N ILE A 405 -26.90 -20.93 -5.95
CA ILE A 405 -26.95 -19.90 -4.90
C ILE A 405 -27.48 -18.57 -5.46
N ARG A 406 -27.14 -18.21 -6.69
CA ARG A 406 -27.68 -17.04 -7.39
C ARG A 406 -29.22 -17.08 -7.43
N ASP A 407 -29.78 -18.21 -7.87
CA ASP A 407 -31.22 -18.39 -8.02
C ASP A 407 -31.89 -18.48 -6.64
N LYS A 408 -31.23 -19.08 -5.64
CA LYS A 408 -31.71 -19.10 -4.26
C LYS A 408 -31.82 -17.66 -3.69
N ILE A 409 -30.81 -16.83 -3.87
CA ILE A 409 -30.85 -15.43 -3.44
C ILE A 409 -31.98 -14.68 -4.18
N ALA A 410 -32.12 -14.88 -5.48
CA ALA A 410 -33.17 -14.25 -6.28
C ALA A 410 -34.57 -14.61 -5.81
N LYS A 411 -34.78 -15.85 -5.34
CA LYS A 411 -36.07 -16.34 -4.82
C LYS A 411 -36.34 -15.87 -3.40
N GLU A 412 -35.32 -15.87 -2.52
CA GLU A 412 -35.53 -15.69 -1.08
C GLU A 412 -35.45 -14.26 -0.60
N ILE A 413 -34.67 -13.38 -1.29
CA ILE A 413 -34.43 -12.00 -0.86
C ILE A 413 -35.19 -11.00 -1.74
N ASN A 414 -35.80 -10.01 -1.12
CA ASN A 414 -36.41 -8.89 -1.84
C ASN A 414 -35.37 -8.14 -2.69
N ASN A 415 -35.77 -7.59 -3.82
CA ASN A 415 -34.87 -6.86 -4.72
C ASN A 415 -34.32 -5.56 -4.13
N ASP A 416 -35.07 -4.89 -3.26
CA ASP A 416 -34.64 -3.69 -2.52
C ASP A 416 -34.87 -3.90 -1.00
N PRO A 417 -34.02 -4.73 -0.36
CA PRO A 417 -34.16 -5.00 1.05
C PRO A 417 -33.65 -3.82 1.90
N PRO A 418 -34.09 -3.70 3.15
CA PRO A 418 -33.50 -2.75 4.08
C PRO A 418 -32.02 -3.09 4.36
N LEU A 419 -31.26 -2.12 4.87
CA LEU A 419 -29.86 -2.33 5.21
C LEU A 419 -29.65 -3.35 6.34
N LEU A 420 -30.57 -3.36 7.30
CA LEU A 420 -30.51 -4.22 8.50
C LEU A 420 -31.70 -5.17 8.53
N VAL A 421 -31.45 -6.43 8.87
CA VAL A 421 -32.48 -7.49 8.97
C VAL A 421 -33.56 -7.14 9.99
N ASN A 422 -33.20 -6.46 11.10
CA ASN A 422 -34.14 -6.09 12.16
C ASN A 422 -35.16 -4.99 11.76
N LYS A 423 -35.08 -4.48 10.53
CA LYS A 423 -36.12 -3.57 9.99
C LYS A 423 -37.31 -4.30 9.39
N GLY A 424 -37.18 -5.62 9.18
CA GLY A 424 -38.17 -6.45 8.50
C GLY A 424 -38.26 -6.15 6.99
N GLY A 425 -38.92 -7.02 6.25
CA GLY A 425 -39.11 -6.90 4.81
C GLY A 425 -37.91 -7.36 3.98
N VAL A 426 -37.03 -8.18 4.54
CA VAL A 426 -35.84 -8.74 3.86
C VAL A 426 -36.20 -9.92 2.97
N ILE A 427 -37.05 -10.82 3.44
CA ILE A 427 -37.42 -12.05 2.74
C ILE A 427 -38.55 -11.74 1.74
N ALA A 428 -38.47 -12.31 0.54
CA ALA A 428 -39.50 -12.20 -0.49
C ALA A 428 -40.81 -12.90 -0.10
N ASP A 429 -41.91 -12.51 -0.69
CA ASP A 429 -43.21 -13.18 -0.52
C ASP A 429 -43.18 -14.56 -1.20
N GLY A 430 -43.88 -15.54 -0.64
CA GLY A 430 -43.95 -16.91 -1.15
C GLY A 430 -42.78 -17.81 -0.76
N VAL A 431 -41.81 -17.34 0.06
CA VAL A 431 -40.70 -18.14 0.59
C VAL A 431 -41.12 -19.02 1.75
N SER A 432 -42.01 -18.52 2.60
CA SER A 432 -42.53 -19.26 3.75
C SER A 432 -43.99 -18.95 3.97
N GLU A 433 -44.86 -19.97 3.88
CA GLU A 433 -46.30 -19.85 4.14
C GLU A 433 -46.60 -19.24 5.52
N VAL A 434 -45.81 -19.64 6.53
CA VAL A 434 -45.97 -19.13 7.91
C VAL A 434 -45.64 -17.63 7.96
N LEU A 435 -44.59 -17.18 7.25
CA LEU A 435 -44.22 -15.77 7.18
C LEU A 435 -45.31 -14.94 6.50
N ASP A 436 -45.81 -15.45 5.38
CA ASP A 436 -46.87 -14.78 4.60
C ASP A 436 -48.18 -14.70 5.39
N GLU A 437 -48.50 -15.71 6.18
CA GLU A 437 -49.68 -15.70 7.08
C GLU A 437 -49.49 -14.65 8.20
N LEU A 438 -48.31 -14.58 8.84
CA LEU A 438 -48.04 -13.57 9.84
C LEU A 438 -48.06 -12.14 9.28
N ARG A 439 -47.58 -11.94 8.07
CA ARG A 439 -47.67 -10.63 7.37
C ARG A 439 -49.12 -10.26 7.10
N ARG A 440 -49.95 -11.21 6.66
CA ARG A 440 -51.42 -10.98 6.48
C ARG A 440 -52.09 -10.56 7.78
N ILE A 441 -51.75 -11.21 8.90
CA ILE A 441 -52.31 -10.86 10.22
C ILE A 441 -51.84 -9.43 10.62
N SER A 442 -50.58 -9.08 10.41
CA SER A 442 -50.07 -7.75 10.72
C SER A 442 -50.72 -6.65 9.87
N TYR A 443 -50.89 -6.87 8.57
CA TYR A 443 -51.58 -5.94 7.66
C TYR A 443 -53.07 -5.80 7.99
N SER A 444 -53.79 -6.92 8.15
CA SER A 444 -55.22 -6.88 8.49
C SER A 444 -55.45 -6.24 9.87
N GLY A 445 -54.54 -6.43 10.82
CA GLY A 445 -54.57 -5.75 12.10
C GLY A 445 -54.41 -4.23 12.00
N LYS A 446 -53.55 -3.74 11.10
CA LYS A 446 -53.42 -2.28 10.84
C LYS A 446 -54.63 -1.70 10.17
N ASP A 447 -55.24 -2.40 9.22
CA ASP A 447 -56.49 -1.99 8.58
C ASP A 447 -57.66 -1.95 9.59
N TYR A 448 -57.71 -2.91 10.50
CA TYR A 448 -58.68 -2.90 11.57
C TYR A 448 -58.52 -1.75 12.57
N LEU A 449 -57.28 -1.33 12.88
CA LEU A 449 -57.01 -0.12 13.66
C LEU A 449 -57.58 1.13 13.00
N LEU A 450 -57.48 1.23 11.67
CA LEU A 450 -58.10 2.32 10.89
C LEU A 450 -59.63 2.25 10.95
N GLN A 451 -60.21 1.08 10.90
CA GLN A 451 -61.68 0.88 11.07
C GLN A 451 -62.12 1.29 12.48
N ILE A 452 -61.37 0.88 13.52
CA ILE A 452 -61.64 1.33 14.90
C ILE A 452 -61.56 2.86 14.97
N GLN A 453 -60.51 3.48 14.40
CA GLN A 453 -60.37 4.93 14.40
C GLN A 453 -61.55 5.62 13.74
N GLN A 454 -62.01 5.12 12.59
CA GLN A 454 -63.16 5.68 11.89
C GLN A 454 -64.46 5.47 12.69
N ARG A 455 -64.76 4.24 13.16
CA ARG A 455 -65.92 3.89 13.98
C ARG A 455 -66.02 4.73 15.25
N GLU A 456 -64.94 4.85 15.99
CA GLU A 456 -64.86 5.63 17.23
C GLU A 456 -65.00 7.13 16.96
N SER A 457 -64.45 7.62 15.82
CA SER A 457 -64.67 9.00 15.39
C SER A 457 -66.13 9.32 15.06
N GLU A 458 -66.82 8.39 14.41
CA GLU A 458 -68.27 8.51 14.11
C GLU A 458 -69.15 8.39 15.37
N LEU A 459 -68.87 7.41 16.24
CA LEU A 459 -69.62 7.20 17.49
C LEU A 459 -69.46 8.38 18.49
N THR A 460 -68.28 8.88 18.65
CA THR A 460 -67.99 9.99 19.59
C THR A 460 -68.25 11.37 19.00
N GLY A 461 -68.35 11.49 17.68
CA GLY A 461 -68.41 12.77 16.98
C GLY A 461 -67.13 13.59 17.15
N ILE A 462 -65.98 12.97 17.25
CA ILE A 462 -64.67 13.60 17.36
C ILE A 462 -63.92 13.42 16.06
N PRO A 463 -63.95 14.38 15.11
CA PRO A 463 -63.34 14.24 13.79
C PRO A 463 -61.82 14.25 13.81
N SER A 464 -61.21 14.73 14.89
CA SER A 464 -59.74 14.78 15.08
C SER A 464 -59.17 13.60 15.86
N LEU A 465 -59.94 12.56 16.12
CA LEU A 465 -59.51 11.34 16.77
C LEU A 465 -58.41 10.65 15.94
N LYS A 466 -57.32 10.26 16.56
CA LYS A 466 -56.19 9.60 15.91
C LYS A 466 -55.74 8.42 16.75
N ILE A 467 -55.57 7.24 16.14
CA ILE A 467 -54.86 6.13 16.75
C ILE A 467 -53.40 6.28 16.39
N ALA A 468 -52.50 6.21 17.39
CA ALA A 468 -51.06 6.27 17.22
C ALA A 468 -50.37 5.29 18.19
N TYR A 469 -49.10 4.98 17.93
CA TYR A 469 -48.25 4.08 18.73
C TYR A 469 -47.19 4.83 19.53
N ASN A 470 -46.91 4.37 20.74
CA ASN A 470 -45.82 4.86 21.58
C ASN A 470 -45.17 3.68 22.31
N ASN A 471 -43.84 3.63 22.34
CA ASN A 471 -43.05 2.53 22.94
C ASN A 471 -43.34 2.34 24.45
N VAL A 472 -43.90 3.30 25.16
CA VAL A 472 -44.20 3.22 26.61
C VAL A 472 -45.57 2.68 26.88
N PHE A 473 -46.59 3.06 26.05
CA PHE A 473 -48.01 2.80 26.31
C PHE A 473 -48.67 1.92 25.22
N GLY A 474 -47.93 1.59 24.14
CA GLY A 474 -48.45 0.88 22.99
C GLY A 474 -49.37 1.72 22.10
N TYR A 475 -50.36 1.12 21.48
CA TYR A 475 -51.37 1.86 20.68
C TYR A 475 -52.32 2.61 21.60
N TYR A 476 -52.59 3.89 21.24
CA TYR A 476 -53.49 4.77 21.99
C TYR A 476 -54.34 5.63 21.06
N ILE A 477 -55.47 6.07 21.58
CA ILE A 477 -56.36 7.02 20.94
C ILE A 477 -55.98 8.39 21.46
N GLU A 478 -55.60 9.32 20.58
CA GLU A 478 -55.30 10.71 20.90
C GLU A 478 -56.51 11.59 20.61
N VAL A 479 -56.96 12.29 21.64
CA VAL A 479 -58.06 13.24 21.56
C VAL A 479 -57.60 14.64 21.97
N ARG A 480 -57.85 15.65 21.13
CA ARG A 480 -57.50 17.05 21.48
C ARG A 480 -58.34 17.54 22.63
N ASN A 481 -57.78 18.37 23.50
CA ASN A 481 -58.47 18.93 24.68
C ASN A 481 -59.79 19.61 24.37
N ALA A 482 -60.01 20.13 23.17
CA ALA A 482 -61.25 20.72 22.72
C ALA A 482 -62.45 19.72 22.66
N HIS A 483 -62.16 18.42 22.66
CA HIS A 483 -63.18 17.36 22.55
C HIS A 483 -63.17 16.37 23.71
N LYS A 484 -62.48 16.68 24.81
CA LYS A 484 -62.33 15.78 25.97
C LYS A 484 -63.65 15.36 26.61
N ASP A 485 -64.64 16.28 26.57
CA ASP A 485 -65.97 16.05 27.19
C ASP A 485 -66.80 15.07 26.36
N LYS A 486 -66.42 14.70 25.17
CA LYS A 486 -67.08 13.72 24.30
C LYS A 486 -66.49 12.31 24.44
N VAL A 487 -65.49 12.14 25.28
CA VAL A 487 -64.79 10.85 25.46
C VAL A 487 -65.66 9.91 26.29
N PRO A 488 -65.94 8.69 25.82
CA PRO A 488 -66.69 7.66 26.54
C PRO A 488 -66.06 7.31 27.90
N ALA A 489 -66.85 7.07 28.91
CA ALA A 489 -66.41 6.76 30.27
C ALA A 489 -65.61 5.44 30.37
N GLU A 490 -65.79 4.54 29.45
CA GLU A 490 -65.07 3.24 29.31
C GLU A 490 -63.65 3.38 28.80
N TRP A 491 -63.22 4.48 28.25
CA TRP A 491 -61.86 4.70 27.77
C TRP A 491 -60.92 5.01 28.95
N ILE A 492 -59.87 4.25 29.05
CA ILE A 492 -58.91 4.42 30.14
C ILE A 492 -57.86 5.47 29.75
N ARG A 493 -57.81 6.60 30.44
CA ARG A 493 -56.83 7.65 30.24
C ARG A 493 -55.45 7.20 30.72
N LYS A 494 -54.44 7.32 29.87
CA LYS A 494 -53.05 6.93 30.17
C LYS A 494 -52.10 8.11 30.30
N GLN A 495 -52.34 9.18 29.53
CA GLN A 495 -51.45 10.34 29.53
C GLN A 495 -52.23 11.64 29.19
N THR A 496 -51.90 12.73 29.89
CA THR A 496 -52.37 14.04 29.60
C THR A 496 -51.20 14.86 29.03
N LEU A 497 -51.41 15.44 27.86
CA LEU A 497 -50.48 16.34 27.19
C LEU A 497 -51.02 17.79 27.22
N VAL A 498 -50.18 18.76 26.84
CA VAL A 498 -50.58 20.17 26.84
C VAL A 498 -51.81 20.42 25.93
N ASN A 499 -51.90 19.75 24.77
CA ASN A 499 -52.98 20.00 23.78
C ASN A 499 -53.87 18.77 23.50
N ALA A 500 -53.62 17.63 24.12
CA ALA A 500 -54.37 16.37 23.89
C ALA A 500 -54.33 15.45 25.11
N GLU A 501 -55.24 14.51 25.16
CA GLU A 501 -55.23 13.39 26.09
C GLU A 501 -55.14 12.05 25.33
N ARG A 502 -54.53 11.05 25.93
CA ARG A 502 -54.32 9.74 25.35
C ARG A 502 -55.07 8.66 26.12
N TYR A 503 -55.80 7.88 25.39
CA TYR A 503 -56.68 6.85 25.92
C TYR A 503 -56.38 5.50 25.32
N ILE A 504 -56.77 4.44 26.05
CA ILE A 504 -56.75 3.07 25.52
C ILE A 504 -58.12 2.40 25.81
N THR A 505 -58.50 1.48 24.91
CA THR A 505 -59.68 0.61 25.04
C THR A 505 -59.22 -0.83 25.18
N GLN A 506 -60.06 -1.67 25.75
CA GLN A 506 -59.77 -3.10 25.87
C GLN A 506 -59.57 -3.80 24.50
N GLU A 507 -60.41 -3.41 23.52
CA GLU A 507 -60.33 -3.89 22.15
C GLU A 507 -59.00 -3.49 21.50
N LEU A 508 -58.57 -2.23 21.66
CA LEU A 508 -57.29 -1.74 21.14
C LEU A 508 -56.10 -2.51 21.72
N LYS A 509 -56.17 -2.89 22.98
CA LYS A 509 -55.14 -3.65 23.66
C LYS A 509 -55.05 -5.08 23.17
N GLU A 510 -56.18 -5.79 22.95
CA GLU A 510 -56.23 -7.15 22.40
C GLU A 510 -55.65 -7.19 20.97
N TYR A 511 -55.97 -6.20 20.13
CA TYR A 511 -55.38 -6.10 18.79
C TYR A 511 -53.91 -5.75 18.81
N GLU A 512 -53.48 -4.88 19.71
CA GLU A 512 -52.06 -4.58 19.95
C GLU A 512 -51.26 -5.85 20.22
N GLU A 513 -51.71 -6.68 21.13
CA GLU A 513 -51.05 -7.95 21.47
C GLU A 513 -50.94 -8.88 20.24
N LYS A 514 -51.97 -8.90 19.39
CA LYS A 514 -51.95 -9.69 18.13
C LYS A 514 -50.98 -9.13 17.12
N ILE A 515 -50.94 -7.80 16.90
CA ILE A 515 -50.07 -7.13 15.93
C ILE A 515 -48.60 -7.23 16.37
N LEU A 516 -48.28 -6.83 17.59
CA LEU A 516 -46.92 -6.88 18.12
C LEU A 516 -46.38 -8.30 18.19
N GLY A 517 -47.23 -9.27 18.62
CA GLY A 517 -46.84 -10.66 18.61
C GLY A 517 -46.58 -11.24 17.20
N ALA A 518 -47.27 -10.72 16.17
CA ALA A 518 -47.00 -11.07 14.79
C ALA A 518 -45.74 -10.42 14.28
N GLU A 519 -45.49 -9.13 14.55
CA GLU A 519 -44.30 -8.40 14.13
C GLU A 519 -43.01 -9.01 14.71
N ASP A 520 -42.97 -9.34 16.01
CA ASP A 520 -41.84 -10.03 16.65
C ASP A 520 -41.54 -11.40 16.03
N LYS A 521 -42.60 -12.17 15.71
CA LYS A 521 -42.47 -13.47 15.05
C LYS A 521 -41.99 -13.34 13.61
N ILE A 522 -42.45 -12.31 12.87
CA ILE A 522 -41.95 -11.97 11.52
C ILE A 522 -40.47 -11.72 11.56
N LEU A 523 -40.01 -10.80 12.45
CA LEU A 523 -38.58 -10.47 12.56
C LEU A 523 -37.73 -11.69 12.94
N THR A 524 -38.19 -12.51 13.87
CA THR A 524 -37.51 -13.73 14.28
C THR A 524 -37.38 -14.71 13.11
N LEU A 525 -38.45 -14.88 12.35
CA LEU A 525 -38.51 -15.83 11.22
C LEU A 525 -37.68 -15.32 10.04
N GLU A 526 -37.80 -14.05 9.71
CA GLU A 526 -36.97 -13.41 8.65
C GLU A 526 -35.48 -13.51 8.99
N THR A 527 -35.09 -13.23 10.24
CA THR A 527 -33.71 -13.36 10.71
C THR A 527 -33.20 -14.78 10.57
N ARG A 528 -34.03 -15.78 10.93
CA ARG A 528 -33.66 -17.19 10.79
C ARG A 528 -33.44 -17.57 9.32
N ILE A 529 -34.39 -17.27 8.43
CA ILE A 529 -34.31 -17.61 7.01
C ILE A 529 -33.09 -16.90 6.39
N TYR A 530 -32.84 -15.63 6.73
CA TYR A 530 -31.69 -14.88 6.26
C TYR A 530 -30.39 -15.55 6.70
N ASN A 531 -30.27 -15.93 7.98
CA ASN A 531 -29.04 -16.58 8.48
C ASN A 531 -28.82 -17.96 7.83
N GLU A 532 -29.89 -18.74 7.59
CA GLU A 532 -29.82 -20.01 6.86
C GLU A 532 -29.28 -19.79 5.41
N LEU A 533 -29.75 -18.74 4.74
CA LEU A 533 -29.24 -18.36 3.43
C LEU A 533 -27.75 -17.97 3.50
N VAL A 534 -27.36 -17.11 4.45
CA VAL A 534 -25.96 -16.68 4.63
C VAL A 534 -25.06 -17.90 4.92
N MET A 535 -25.49 -18.83 5.75
CA MET A 535 -24.73 -20.07 5.99
C MET A 535 -24.56 -20.90 4.72
N SER A 536 -25.56 -20.92 3.84
CA SER A 536 -25.45 -21.66 2.57
C SER A 536 -24.47 -21.04 1.58
N LEU A 537 -24.08 -19.76 1.75
CA LEU A 537 -23.03 -19.12 0.95
C LEU A 537 -21.64 -19.74 1.21
N ALA A 538 -21.41 -20.34 2.37
CA ALA A 538 -20.10 -20.89 2.75
C ALA A 538 -19.57 -21.92 1.74
N GLU A 539 -20.44 -22.75 1.17
CA GLU A 539 -20.08 -23.77 0.16
C GLU A 539 -19.57 -23.15 -1.15
N PHE A 540 -19.99 -21.91 -1.47
CA PHE A 540 -19.65 -21.21 -2.71
C PHE A 540 -18.47 -20.27 -2.57
N ILE A 541 -17.94 -20.03 -1.35
CA ILE A 541 -16.84 -19.11 -1.09
C ILE A 541 -15.65 -19.38 -2.03
N PRO A 542 -15.11 -20.60 -2.17
CA PRO A 542 -13.97 -20.85 -3.04
C PRO A 542 -14.26 -20.53 -4.52
N ALA A 543 -15.46 -20.85 -5.01
CA ALA A 543 -15.84 -20.57 -6.39
C ALA A 543 -15.95 -19.06 -6.65
N ILE A 544 -16.53 -18.31 -5.70
CA ILE A 544 -16.68 -16.86 -5.82
C ILE A 544 -15.31 -16.17 -5.71
N GLN A 545 -14.38 -16.68 -4.91
CA GLN A 545 -13.00 -16.16 -4.83
C GLN A 545 -12.23 -16.38 -6.14
N ILE A 546 -12.43 -17.51 -6.82
CA ILE A 546 -11.88 -17.73 -8.16
C ILE A 546 -12.46 -16.71 -9.13
N ASN A 547 -13.80 -16.52 -9.12
CA ASN A 547 -14.44 -15.48 -9.93
C ASN A 547 -13.83 -14.10 -9.67
N ALA A 548 -13.69 -13.70 -8.40
CA ALA A 548 -13.12 -12.42 -8.01
C ALA A 548 -11.70 -12.24 -8.58
N THR A 549 -10.87 -13.29 -8.50
CA THR A 549 -9.51 -13.28 -9.05
C THR A 549 -9.51 -13.13 -10.57
N GLN A 550 -10.35 -13.89 -11.30
CA GLN A 550 -10.41 -13.83 -12.77
C GLN A 550 -10.95 -12.47 -13.25
N ILE A 551 -11.97 -11.95 -12.57
CA ILE A 551 -12.52 -10.62 -12.84
C ILE A 551 -11.48 -9.52 -12.57
N ALA A 552 -10.70 -9.61 -11.49
CA ALA A 552 -9.62 -8.67 -11.20
C ALA A 552 -8.52 -8.70 -12.26
N VAL A 553 -8.14 -9.90 -12.75
CA VAL A 553 -7.19 -10.05 -13.87
C VAL A 553 -7.74 -9.39 -15.14
N LEU A 554 -9.01 -9.65 -15.47
CA LEU A 554 -9.65 -9.09 -16.66
C LEU A 554 -9.74 -7.56 -16.59
N ASP A 555 -10.09 -7.00 -15.43
CA ASP A 555 -10.16 -5.57 -15.16
C ASP A 555 -8.79 -4.89 -15.27
N CYS A 556 -7.71 -5.51 -14.77
CA CYS A 556 -6.34 -5.01 -14.96
C CYS A 556 -5.94 -4.95 -16.44
N LEU A 557 -6.25 -6.00 -17.22
CA LEU A 557 -5.90 -6.06 -18.64
C LEU A 557 -6.72 -5.08 -19.47
N LEU A 558 -7.99 -4.88 -19.11
CA LEU A 558 -8.86 -3.85 -19.67
C LEU A 558 -8.35 -2.43 -19.33
N SER A 559 -7.88 -2.22 -18.09
CA SER A 559 -7.22 -0.98 -17.66
C SER A 559 -6.01 -0.66 -18.54
N PHE A 560 -5.14 -1.65 -18.82
CA PHE A 560 -3.99 -1.47 -19.70
C PHE A 560 -4.38 -1.13 -21.14
N ALA A 561 -5.41 -1.76 -21.66
CA ALA A 561 -5.93 -1.44 -23.00
C ALA A 561 -6.51 -0.02 -23.05
N SER A 562 -7.17 0.41 -21.98
CA SER A 562 -7.73 1.76 -21.86
C SER A 562 -6.63 2.82 -21.78
N ALA A 563 -5.60 2.58 -20.95
CA ALA A 563 -4.41 3.43 -20.87
C ALA A 563 -3.66 3.51 -22.21
N ALA A 564 -3.52 2.37 -22.90
CA ALA A 564 -2.87 2.30 -24.20
C ALA A 564 -3.60 3.14 -25.27
N LYS A 565 -4.93 3.05 -25.31
CA LYS A 565 -5.76 3.83 -26.24
C LYS A 565 -5.73 5.33 -25.93
N ALA A 566 -5.74 5.68 -24.64
CA ALA A 566 -5.76 7.09 -24.22
C ALA A 566 -4.42 7.81 -24.44
N ASN A 567 -3.28 7.08 -24.46
CA ASN A 567 -1.94 7.66 -24.48
C ASN A 567 -1.09 7.18 -25.69
N ASP A 568 -1.68 6.55 -26.69
CA ASP A 568 -0.99 6.04 -27.89
C ASP A 568 0.20 5.12 -27.53
N TYR A 569 -0.02 4.13 -26.65
CA TYR A 569 0.98 3.14 -26.30
C TYR A 569 0.92 1.95 -27.26
N ILE A 570 2.07 1.31 -27.46
CA ILE A 570 2.21 0.19 -28.40
C ILE A 570 2.52 -1.12 -27.66
N ARG A 571 2.26 -2.24 -28.31
CA ARG A 571 2.65 -3.57 -27.81
C ARG A 571 4.16 -3.74 -27.89
N PRO A 572 4.85 -4.02 -26.75
CA PRO A 572 6.28 -4.37 -26.76
C PRO A 572 6.50 -5.81 -27.22
N VAL A 573 7.67 -6.08 -27.79
CA VAL A 573 8.18 -7.44 -28.05
C VAL A 573 9.00 -7.88 -26.84
N ILE A 574 8.64 -9.00 -26.24
CA ILE A 574 9.34 -9.56 -25.06
C ILE A 574 10.11 -10.80 -25.48
N SER A 575 11.38 -10.88 -25.09
CA SER A 575 12.28 -11.96 -25.47
C SER A 575 13.16 -12.42 -24.29
N GLU A 576 13.80 -13.58 -24.43
CA GLU A 576 14.78 -14.07 -23.44
C GLU A 576 16.21 -13.57 -23.71
N ASP A 577 16.41 -12.81 -24.79
CA ASP A 577 17.71 -12.19 -25.08
C ASP A 577 18.07 -11.08 -24.11
N GLU A 578 19.27 -10.52 -24.27
CA GLU A 578 19.79 -9.47 -23.40
C GLU A 578 19.76 -8.09 -24.07
N VAL A 579 18.88 -7.89 -25.07
CA VAL A 579 18.75 -6.65 -25.80
C VAL A 579 17.62 -5.79 -25.23
N LEU A 580 17.87 -4.51 -25.10
CA LEU A 580 16.88 -3.48 -24.79
C LEU A 580 16.94 -2.46 -25.93
N ASP A 581 15.96 -2.45 -26.82
CA ASP A 581 15.86 -1.51 -27.93
C ASP A 581 14.52 -0.77 -27.88
N ILE A 582 14.56 0.48 -27.41
CA ILE A 582 13.40 1.36 -27.30
C ILE A 582 13.56 2.47 -28.32
N ARG A 583 12.63 2.59 -29.27
CA ARG A 583 12.60 3.65 -30.26
C ARG A 583 11.52 4.65 -29.95
N GLN A 584 11.88 5.95 -30.03
CA GLN A 584 11.00 7.07 -29.71
C GLN A 584 10.26 6.87 -28.37
N GLY A 585 10.99 6.42 -27.34
CA GLY A 585 10.46 6.25 -26.00
C GLY A 585 10.03 7.56 -25.37
N ARG A 586 8.91 7.56 -24.64
CA ARG A 586 8.35 8.71 -23.94
C ARG A 586 8.23 8.39 -22.46
N HIS A 587 8.29 9.39 -21.59
CA HIS A 587 8.14 9.20 -20.15
C HIS A 587 6.65 9.21 -19.78
N PRO A 588 6.04 8.10 -19.32
CA PRO A 588 4.59 8.00 -19.15
C PRO A 588 4.00 9.04 -18.20
N VAL A 589 4.72 9.37 -17.13
CA VAL A 589 4.24 10.30 -16.11
C VAL A 589 4.44 11.76 -16.55
N ILE A 590 5.64 12.10 -17.04
CA ILE A 590 5.95 13.49 -17.45
C ILE A 590 5.07 13.89 -18.64
N GLU A 591 4.89 12.99 -19.63
CA GLU A 591 4.04 13.25 -20.79
C GLU A 591 2.62 13.65 -20.37
N LYS A 592 2.09 12.99 -19.32
CA LYS A 592 0.72 13.27 -18.82
C LYS A 592 0.61 14.60 -18.08
N GLN A 593 1.72 15.13 -17.56
CA GLN A 593 1.78 16.40 -16.83
C GLN A 593 2.05 17.62 -17.73
N LEU A 594 2.47 17.38 -18.97
CA LEU A 594 2.74 18.48 -19.90
C LEU A 594 1.44 19.20 -20.29
N PRO A 595 1.50 20.54 -20.47
CA PRO A 595 0.39 21.28 -21.08
C PRO A 595 0.01 20.72 -22.45
N LEU A 596 -1.25 20.89 -22.85
CA LEU A 596 -1.81 20.31 -24.09
C LEU A 596 -1.09 20.78 -25.37
N ASP A 597 -0.40 21.90 -25.32
CA ASP A 597 0.39 22.51 -26.41
C ASP A 597 1.85 22.08 -26.43
N GLU A 598 2.33 21.40 -25.37
CA GLU A 598 3.70 20.90 -25.31
C GLU A 598 3.72 19.36 -25.54
N LYS A 599 4.65 18.92 -26.41
CA LYS A 599 4.88 17.49 -26.64
C LYS A 599 6.15 17.03 -25.95
N TYR A 600 6.10 15.82 -25.38
CA TYR A 600 7.30 15.19 -24.84
C TYR A 600 8.30 14.86 -25.97
N ILE A 601 9.57 15.16 -25.77
CA ILE A 601 10.62 14.84 -26.75
C ILE A 601 11.04 13.37 -26.57
N ALA A 602 10.60 12.56 -27.51
CA ALA A 602 10.88 11.13 -27.51
C ALA A 602 12.35 10.81 -27.82
N ASN A 603 12.88 9.73 -27.21
CA ASN A 603 14.28 9.34 -27.30
C ASN A 603 14.45 7.86 -27.59
N ASP A 604 15.53 7.52 -28.31
CA ASP A 604 15.94 6.15 -28.58
C ASP A 604 16.96 5.69 -27.54
N VAL A 605 16.78 4.47 -27.01
CA VAL A 605 17.72 3.84 -26.09
C VAL A 605 17.99 2.41 -26.55
N TYR A 606 19.24 2.09 -26.80
CA TYR A 606 19.70 0.75 -27.16
C TYR A 606 20.76 0.26 -26.18
N LEU A 607 20.56 -0.90 -25.58
CA LEU A 607 21.53 -1.57 -24.70
C LEU A 607 21.60 -3.05 -25.05
N ASP A 608 22.81 -3.61 -25.07
CA ASP A 608 23.07 -5.04 -25.16
C ASP A 608 24.31 -5.40 -24.28
N THR A 609 24.59 -6.69 -24.12
CA THR A 609 25.72 -7.16 -23.32
C THR A 609 27.01 -7.38 -24.14
N GLU A 610 26.99 -7.15 -25.45
CA GLU A 610 28.13 -7.42 -26.35
C GLU A 610 28.78 -6.14 -26.88
N LYS A 611 27.98 -5.16 -27.33
CA LYS A 611 28.48 -3.97 -28.03
C LYS A 611 28.26 -2.68 -27.26
N GLN A 612 27.12 -2.54 -26.58
CA GLN A 612 26.71 -1.33 -25.89
C GLN A 612 26.07 -1.66 -24.53
N GLN A 613 26.88 -2.15 -23.61
CA GLN A 613 26.46 -2.54 -22.27
C GLN A 613 26.19 -1.34 -21.38
N ILE A 614 27.04 -0.32 -21.48
CA ILE A 614 26.99 0.88 -20.64
C ILE A 614 26.92 2.11 -21.53
N ILE A 615 25.95 2.96 -21.28
CA ILE A 615 25.83 4.28 -21.86
C ILE A 615 26.19 5.31 -20.81
N ILE A 616 27.26 6.10 -21.05
CA ILE A 616 27.59 7.27 -20.27
C ILE A 616 26.87 8.47 -20.89
N ILE A 617 26.02 9.14 -20.10
CA ILE A 617 25.20 10.27 -20.57
C ILE A 617 25.71 11.55 -19.92
N THR A 618 26.31 12.44 -20.72
CA THR A 618 26.74 13.75 -20.27
C THR A 618 25.76 14.84 -20.71
N GLY A 619 25.90 16.03 -20.17
CA GLY A 619 25.06 17.16 -20.50
C GLY A 619 24.68 18.00 -19.28
N PRO A 620 24.12 19.21 -19.50
CA PRO A 620 23.78 20.12 -18.43
C PRO A 620 22.66 19.59 -17.54
N ASN A 621 22.58 20.11 -16.32
CA ASN A 621 21.41 19.89 -15.46
C ASN A 621 20.17 20.53 -16.12
N MET A 622 18.99 20.00 -15.92
CA MET A 622 17.74 20.37 -16.59
C MET A 622 17.62 19.92 -18.06
N ALA A 623 18.63 19.30 -18.65
CA ALA A 623 18.53 18.78 -20.01
C ALA A 623 17.65 17.53 -20.13
N GLY A 624 17.24 16.89 -19.01
CA GLY A 624 16.35 15.73 -19.00
C GLY A 624 17.06 14.39 -18.84
N LYS A 625 18.32 14.34 -18.38
CA LYS A 625 19.07 13.10 -18.13
C LYS A 625 18.32 12.14 -17.20
N SER A 626 17.91 12.62 -16.02
CA SER A 626 17.17 11.83 -15.03
C SER A 626 15.82 11.34 -15.55
N ALA A 627 15.12 12.15 -16.35
CA ALA A 627 13.87 11.77 -16.99
C ALA A 627 14.07 10.61 -17.98
N LEU A 628 15.15 10.63 -18.76
CA LEU A 628 15.51 9.57 -19.71
C LEU A 628 15.82 8.25 -18.99
N LEU A 629 16.56 8.28 -17.87
CA LEU A 629 16.85 7.11 -17.07
C LEU A 629 15.55 6.49 -16.54
N ARG A 630 14.72 7.30 -15.90
CA ARG A 630 13.42 6.86 -15.36
C ARG A 630 12.49 6.32 -16.45
N GLN A 631 12.42 7.01 -17.59
CA GLN A 631 11.66 6.55 -18.77
C GLN A 631 12.05 5.13 -19.18
N THR A 632 13.34 4.83 -19.28
CA THR A 632 13.83 3.50 -19.68
C THR A 632 13.42 2.43 -18.68
N ALA A 633 13.54 2.69 -17.38
CA ALA A 633 13.10 1.77 -16.34
C ALA A 633 11.58 1.57 -16.34
N LEU A 634 10.79 2.64 -16.47
CA LEU A 634 9.33 2.58 -16.48
C LEU A 634 8.81 1.82 -17.70
N ILE A 635 9.35 2.05 -18.90
CA ILE A 635 9.00 1.31 -20.12
C ILE A 635 9.30 -0.19 -19.93
N THR A 636 10.46 -0.53 -19.38
CA THR A 636 10.85 -1.92 -19.10
C THR A 636 9.91 -2.58 -18.09
N LEU A 637 9.57 -1.87 -17.02
CA LEU A 637 8.64 -2.33 -15.99
C LEU A 637 7.22 -2.52 -16.56
N MET A 638 6.70 -1.54 -17.32
CA MET A 638 5.39 -1.63 -17.96
C MET A 638 5.31 -2.85 -18.88
N ALA A 639 6.35 -3.09 -19.68
CA ALA A 639 6.43 -4.25 -20.55
C ALA A 639 6.36 -5.57 -19.75
N GLN A 640 7.07 -5.68 -18.63
CA GLN A 640 7.13 -6.89 -17.81
C GLN A 640 5.92 -7.10 -16.88
N ILE A 641 5.05 -6.10 -16.69
CA ILE A 641 3.72 -6.34 -16.10
C ILE A 641 2.67 -6.74 -17.13
N GLY A 642 3.01 -6.71 -18.43
CA GLY A 642 2.11 -7.01 -19.54
C GLY A 642 1.28 -5.82 -20.01
N CYS A 643 1.77 -4.59 -19.78
CA CYS A 643 1.18 -3.35 -20.28
C CYS A 643 1.81 -2.93 -21.61
N PHE A 644 1.07 -2.25 -22.45
CA PHE A 644 1.61 -1.55 -23.61
C PHE A 644 2.47 -0.36 -23.14
N VAL A 645 3.40 0.09 -23.98
CA VAL A 645 4.46 1.02 -23.60
C VAL A 645 4.46 2.29 -24.45
N PRO A 646 4.85 3.43 -23.88
CA PRO A 646 4.96 4.72 -24.58
C PRO A 646 6.21 4.77 -25.49
N ALA A 647 6.14 4.15 -26.65
CA ALA A 647 7.22 4.12 -27.64
C ALA A 647 6.65 3.97 -29.06
N GLU A 648 7.47 4.16 -30.09
CA GLU A 648 7.14 3.79 -31.46
C GLU A 648 7.38 2.28 -31.70
N SER A 649 8.46 1.76 -31.14
CA SER A 649 8.74 0.32 -31.01
C SER A 649 9.56 0.03 -29.77
N ALA A 650 9.36 -1.15 -29.18
CA ALA A 650 10.11 -1.59 -28.01
C ALA A 650 10.38 -3.10 -28.08
N HIS A 651 11.65 -3.47 -28.09
CA HIS A 651 12.13 -4.85 -27.92
C HIS A 651 12.79 -4.93 -26.55
N ILE A 652 12.21 -5.73 -25.67
CA ILE A 652 12.63 -5.82 -24.25
C ILE A 652 13.07 -7.25 -23.94
N GLY A 653 14.37 -7.45 -23.89
CA GLY A 653 14.95 -8.65 -23.31
C GLY A 653 14.75 -8.65 -21.79
N ILE A 654 14.23 -9.76 -21.27
CA ILE A 654 13.85 -9.89 -19.85
C ILE A 654 14.91 -9.32 -18.90
N VAL A 655 14.44 -8.52 -17.96
CA VAL A 655 15.21 -7.97 -16.84
C VAL A 655 14.79 -8.69 -15.56
N ASP A 656 15.76 -9.12 -14.76
CA ASP A 656 15.51 -9.78 -13.48
C ASP A 656 15.62 -8.84 -12.28
N LYS A 657 16.32 -7.71 -12.44
CA LYS A 657 16.49 -6.68 -11.40
C LYS A 657 16.55 -5.30 -12.05
N ILE A 658 15.81 -4.37 -11.47
CA ILE A 658 15.89 -2.95 -11.82
C ILE A 658 16.42 -2.21 -10.61
N PHE A 659 17.55 -1.52 -10.80
CA PHE A 659 18.19 -0.70 -9.77
C PHE A 659 18.30 0.74 -10.24
N THR A 660 17.89 1.67 -9.39
CA THR A 660 18.03 3.09 -9.67
C THR A 660 18.70 3.81 -8.50
N ARG A 661 19.69 4.64 -8.85
CA ARG A 661 20.21 5.66 -7.95
C ARG A 661 20.00 7.00 -8.63
N VAL A 662 18.83 7.61 -8.43
CA VAL A 662 18.38 8.86 -9.06
C VAL A 662 17.90 9.83 -7.97
N GLY A 663 18.54 11.02 -7.92
CA GLY A 663 18.19 12.08 -6.97
C GLY A 663 18.84 11.93 -5.59
N ALA A 664 19.00 13.03 -4.87
CA ALA A 664 19.45 13.02 -3.48
C ALA A 664 18.24 12.76 -2.56
N SER A 665 18.25 11.68 -1.80
CA SER A 665 17.31 11.49 -0.69
C SER A 665 17.98 12.04 0.58
N ASP A 666 17.61 13.24 0.99
CA ASP A 666 18.02 13.77 2.29
C ASP A 666 17.26 13.04 3.39
N ASN A 667 17.91 12.06 4.00
CA ASN A 667 17.36 11.37 5.16
C ASN A 667 17.90 12.00 6.45
N ILE A 668 17.51 13.26 6.68
CA ILE A 668 17.94 14.06 7.85
C ILE A 668 17.55 13.38 9.18
N SER A 669 16.53 12.52 9.17
CA SER A 669 16.01 11.87 10.38
C SER A 669 16.95 10.82 11.02
N VAL A 670 17.93 10.30 10.27
CA VAL A 670 18.86 9.26 10.76
C VAL A 670 20.25 9.83 11.04
N GLY A 671 20.51 11.10 10.69
CA GLY A 671 21.82 11.75 10.91
C GLY A 671 22.95 11.23 10.02
N GLU A 672 22.65 10.46 8.96
CA GLU A 672 23.63 10.00 7.99
C GLU A 672 23.96 11.11 6.97
N SER A 673 25.23 11.20 6.58
CA SER A 673 25.66 12.07 5.49
C SER A 673 24.99 11.62 4.18
N THR A 674 24.53 12.59 3.37
CA THR A 674 23.95 12.31 2.03
C THR A 674 24.88 11.46 1.16
N PHE A 675 26.20 11.67 1.28
CA PHE A 675 27.21 10.87 0.59
C PHE A 675 27.27 9.41 1.11
N MET A 676 27.11 9.20 2.41
CA MET A 676 27.09 7.84 2.99
C MET A 676 25.85 7.06 2.51
N VAL A 677 24.69 7.72 2.46
CA VAL A 677 23.46 7.11 1.91
C VAL A 677 23.67 6.73 0.44
N GLU A 678 24.27 7.63 -0.33
CA GLU A 678 24.61 7.39 -1.73
C GLU A 678 25.53 6.18 -1.92
N MET A 679 26.56 6.05 -1.09
CA MET A 679 27.50 4.92 -1.15
C MET A 679 26.87 3.61 -0.69
N ASN A 680 25.99 3.64 0.30
CA ASN A 680 25.25 2.46 0.76
C ASN A 680 24.31 1.94 -0.35
N GLU A 681 23.57 2.82 -1.03
CA GLU A 681 22.73 2.48 -2.17
C GLU A 681 23.55 1.91 -3.34
N ALA A 682 24.67 2.53 -3.69
CA ALA A 682 25.58 2.04 -4.72
C ALA A 682 26.18 0.67 -4.36
N ALA A 683 26.56 0.45 -3.10
CA ALA A 683 27.08 -0.82 -2.61
C ALA A 683 26.02 -1.94 -2.68
N ASP A 684 24.78 -1.65 -2.31
CA ASP A 684 23.68 -2.63 -2.44
C ASP A 684 23.48 -3.05 -3.91
N ILE A 685 23.44 -2.08 -4.82
CA ILE A 685 23.35 -2.32 -6.26
C ILE A 685 24.51 -3.23 -6.72
N LEU A 686 25.76 -2.85 -6.45
CA LEU A 686 26.95 -3.54 -6.94
C LEU A 686 27.09 -4.98 -6.40
N ASN A 687 26.71 -5.20 -5.16
CA ASN A 687 26.72 -6.53 -4.52
C ASN A 687 25.61 -7.46 -5.03
N ASN A 688 24.55 -6.90 -5.63
CA ASN A 688 23.36 -7.64 -6.08
C ASN A 688 23.24 -7.74 -7.61
N LEU A 689 24.23 -7.35 -8.38
CA LEU A 689 24.20 -7.42 -9.85
C LEU A 689 23.97 -8.84 -10.37
N SER A 690 23.27 -8.92 -11.49
CA SER A 690 23.10 -10.12 -12.31
C SER A 690 23.34 -9.78 -13.80
N GLN A 691 23.41 -10.78 -14.65
CA GLN A 691 23.59 -10.60 -16.08
C GLN A 691 22.40 -9.85 -16.73
N ARG A 692 21.20 -10.06 -16.19
CA ARG A 692 19.96 -9.44 -16.71
C ARG A 692 19.54 -8.19 -15.94
N SER A 693 20.40 -7.62 -15.08
CA SER A 693 20.09 -6.39 -14.37
C SER A 693 20.07 -5.17 -15.28
N LEU A 694 19.14 -4.27 -15.02
CA LEU A 694 19.11 -2.91 -15.55
C LEU A 694 19.47 -1.93 -14.43
N VAL A 695 20.55 -1.17 -14.63
CA VAL A 695 21.11 -0.26 -13.63
C VAL A 695 21.08 1.17 -14.12
N LEU A 696 20.60 2.08 -13.29
CA LEU A 696 20.47 3.50 -13.61
C LEU A 696 21.14 4.33 -12.53
N PHE A 697 22.28 4.93 -12.87
CA PHE A 697 23.00 5.87 -12.01
C PHE A 697 22.82 7.32 -12.50
N ASP A 698 22.44 8.20 -11.60
CA ASP A 698 22.29 9.61 -11.87
C ASP A 698 23.17 10.44 -10.92
N GLU A 699 24.15 11.10 -11.47
CA GLU A 699 25.07 12.05 -10.80
C GLU A 699 25.78 11.44 -9.57
N LEU A 700 26.21 10.20 -9.66
CA LEU A 700 26.90 9.50 -8.57
C LEU A 700 28.27 10.15 -8.28
N GLY A 701 28.60 10.29 -6.99
CA GLY A 701 29.87 10.88 -6.51
C GLY A 701 29.80 12.38 -6.24
N ARG A 702 28.63 13.00 -6.27
CA ARG A 702 28.44 14.46 -6.10
C ARG A 702 28.61 14.94 -4.66
N GLY A 703 28.44 14.05 -3.70
CA GLY A 703 28.49 14.36 -2.25
C GLY A 703 29.89 14.51 -1.65
N THR A 704 30.96 14.39 -2.44
CA THR A 704 32.36 14.45 -1.99
C THR A 704 33.23 15.38 -2.86
N SER A 705 34.57 15.38 -2.68
CA SER A 705 35.47 16.15 -3.53
C SER A 705 35.38 15.68 -4.98
N THR A 706 35.59 16.60 -5.95
CA THR A 706 35.43 16.29 -7.37
C THR A 706 36.29 15.10 -7.81
N TYR A 707 37.54 15.00 -7.35
CA TYR A 707 38.43 13.90 -7.72
C TYR A 707 38.06 12.57 -7.10
N ASP A 708 37.61 12.57 -5.83
CA ASP A 708 37.09 11.35 -5.20
C ASP A 708 35.82 10.88 -5.93
N GLY A 709 34.92 11.81 -6.26
CA GLY A 709 33.70 11.52 -7.00
C GLY A 709 33.98 10.92 -8.38
N ILE A 710 34.87 11.50 -9.16
CA ILE A 710 35.29 10.97 -10.48
C ILE A 710 35.91 9.58 -10.29
N SER A 711 36.82 9.41 -9.33
CA SER A 711 37.53 8.14 -9.10
C SER A 711 36.56 7.00 -8.73
N ILE A 712 35.58 7.27 -7.88
CA ILE A 712 34.55 6.31 -7.50
C ILE A 712 33.65 5.99 -8.69
N ALA A 713 33.16 7.00 -9.42
CA ALA A 713 32.32 6.82 -10.60
C ALA A 713 33.03 5.98 -11.67
N TRP A 714 34.30 6.29 -11.96
CA TRP A 714 35.14 5.53 -12.90
C TRP A 714 35.27 4.06 -12.47
N ALA A 715 35.66 3.81 -11.23
CA ALA A 715 35.86 2.47 -10.69
C ALA A 715 34.57 1.64 -10.73
N ILE A 716 33.41 2.25 -10.47
CA ILE A 716 32.10 1.59 -10.55
C ILE A 716 31.76 1.19 -11.99
N VAL A 717 31.94 2.10 -12.95
CA VAL A 717 31.68 1.81 -14.37
C VAL A 717 32.64 0.72 -14.87
N GLU A 718 33.91 0.78 -14.51
CA GLU A 718 34.91 -0.25 -14.84
C GLU A 718 34.51 -1.61 -14.21
N HIS A 719 34.14 -1.63 -12.95
CA HIS A 719 33.70 -2.84 -12.25
C HIS A 719 32.52 -3.51 -12.95
N ILE A 720 31.50 -2.75 -13.35
CA ILE A 720 30.31 -3.28 -14.06
C ILE A 720 30.72 -3.83 -15.44
N HIS A 721 31.60 -3.13 -16.16
CA HIS A 721 32.09 -3.54 -17.48
C HIS A 721 32.93 -4.83 -17.40
N GLU A 722 33.84 -4.93 -16.44
CA GLU A 722 34.80 -6.02 -16.30
C GLU A 722 34.23 -7.24 -15.52
N ASN A 723 33.06 -7.11 -14.89
CA ASN A 723 32.46 -8.19 -14.11
C ASN A 723 32.10 -9.38 -14.99
N PRO A 724 32.76 -10.55 -14.83
CA PRO A 724 32.53 -11.70 -15.70
C PRO A 724 31.17 -12.39 -15.43
N LYS A 725 30.59 -12.18 -14.24
CA LYS A 725 29.35 -12.82 -13.78
C LYS A 725 28.09 -11.96 -14.01
N ALA A 726 28.28 -10.67 -14.19
CA ALA A 726 27.14 -9.74 -14.25
C ALA A 726 27.43 -8.60 -15.23
N LYS A 727 27.13 -8.81 -16.49
CA LYS A 727 27.23 -7.78 -17.53
C LYS A 727 25.97 -6.92 -17.54
N ALA A 728 25.67 -6.24 -16.43
CA ALA A 728 24.46 -5.44 -16.28
C ALA A 728 24.36 -4.34 -17.32
N ARG A 729 23.18 -4.21 -17.95
CA ARG A 729 22.85 -3.11 -18.85
C ARG A 729 22.73 -1.82 -18.02
N THR A 730 23.52 -0.82 -18.35
CA THR A 730 23.67 0.36 -17.48
C THR A 730 23.52 1.67 -18.23
N LEU A 731 22.71 2.58 -17.70
CA LEU A 731 22.68 3.99 -18.03
C LEU A 731 23.33 4.78 -16.90
N PHE A 732 24.39 5.54 -17.22
CA PHE A 732 25.15 6.31 -16.25
C PHE A 732 25.13 7.78 -16.62
N ALA A 733 24.22 8.56 -16.02
CA ALA A 733 24.17 9.98 -16.21
C ALA A 733 25.16 10.69 -15.26
N THR A 734 25.98 11.59 -15.80
CA THR A 734 27.00 12.28 -15.04
C THR A 734 27.27 13.67 -15.59
N HIS A 735 27.86 14.52 -14.78
CA HIS A 735 28.46 15.78 -15.17
C HIS A 735 30.01 15.71 -15.28
N TYR A 736 30.59 14.54 -14.98
CA TYR A 736 32.03 14.29 -15.11
C TYR A 736 32.35 13.98 -16.57
N HIS A 737 32.92 14.95 -17.28
CA HIS A 737 33.31 14.82 -18.68
C HIS A 737 34.47 13.83 -18.87
N GLU A 738 35.30 13.66 -17.85
CA GLU A 738 36.41 12.73 -17.81
C GLU A 738 36.00 11.28 -18.09
N LEU A 739 34.79 10.90 -17.71
CA LEU A 739 34.28 9.55 -17.97
C LEU A 739 34.10 9.28 -19.48
N ASN A 740 34.06 10.30 -20.32
CA ASN A 740 33.98 10.14 -21.78
C ASN A 740 35.21 9.40 -22.35
N GLU A 741 36.36 9.48 -21.68
CA GLU A 741 37.56 8.77 -22.10
C GLU A 741 37.45 7.25 -21.98
N MET A 742 36.51 6.73 -21.16
CA MET A 742 36.30 5.31 -20.98
C MET A 742 35.88 4.58 -22.26
N GLU A 743 35.19 5.25 -23.19
CA GLU A 743 34.77 4.64 -24.47
C GLU A 743 36.01 4.23 -25.31
N ARG A 744 37.12 4.96 -25.20
CA ARG A 744 38.39 4.65 -25.93
C ARG A 744 39.04 3.39 -25.40
N THR A 745 38.86 3.09 -24.10
CA THR A 745 39.51 1.99 -23.41
C THR A 745 38.61 0.72 -23.37
N TYR A 746 37.31 0.90 -23.19
CA TYR A 746 36.35 -0.16 -22.94
C TYR A 746 35.36 -0.30 -24.10
N SER A 747 35.40 -1.40 -24.83
CA SER A 747 34.66 -1.60 -26.08
C SER A 747 33.14 -1.53 -25.97
N ARG A 748 32.56 -1.96 -24.78
CA ARG A 748 31.13 -2.00 -24.54
C ARG A 748 30.59 -0.74 -23.85
N ILE A 749 31.42 0.27 -23.64
CA ILE A 749 31.01 1.59 -23.14
C ILE A 749 30.80 2.52 -24.32
N LYS A 750 29.71 3.30 -24.30
CA LYS A 750 29.38 4.27 -25.33
C LYS A 750 28.96 5.59 -24.72
N ASN A 751 29.45 6.69 -25.29
CA ASN A 751 29.16 8.05 -24.86
C ASN A 751 27.98 8.63 -25.62
N TYR A 752 27.09 9.25 -24.87
CA TYR A 752 25.97 10.03 -25.36
C TYR A 752 25.89 11.36 -24.61
N ASN A 753 25.23 12.31 -25.22
CA ASN A 753 24.90 13.58 -24.57
C ASN A 753 23.43 13.92 -24.81
N VAL A 754 22.87 14.73 -23.92
CA VAL A 754 21.56 15.32 -24.14
C VAL A 754 21.78 16.67 -24.80
N SER A 755 21.34 16.82 -26.06
CA SER A 755 21.68 17.93 -26.91
C SER A 755 21.06 19.25 -26.44
N VAL A 756 21.86 20.30 -26.61
CA VAL A 756 21.55 21.68 -26.27
C VAL A 756 21.93 22.54 -27.44
N LYS A 757 21.09 23.49 -27.82
CA LYS A 757 21.39 24.46 -28.90
C LYS A 757 21.54 25.86 -28.32
N GLU A 758 22.60 26.51 -28.66
CA GLU A 758 22.81 27.91 -28.32
C GLU A 758 22.35 28.79 -29.51
N VAL A 759 21.40 29.69 -29.26
CA VAL A 759 20.88 30.66 -30.24
C VAL A 759 20.83 32.02 -29.55
N ASP A 760 21.51 33.01 -30.13
CA ASP A 760 21.52 34.39 -29.62
C ASP A 760 21.86 34.50 -28.11
N ASN A 761 22.89 33.76 -27.66
CA ASN A 761 23.30 33.72 -26.25
C ASN A 761 22.22 33.17 -25.29
N LYS A 762 21.23 32.44 -25.83
CA LYS A 762 20.24 31.69 -25.08
C LYS A 762 20.43 30.19 -25.30
N VAL A 763 20.41 29.43 -24.23
CA VAL A 763 20.52 27.98 -24.27
C VAL A 763 19.12 27.39 -24.42
N ILE A 764 18.88 26.64 -25.48
CA ILE A 764 17.65 25.89 -25.73
C ILE A 764 17.95 24.41 -25.48
N PHE A 765 17.27 23.81 -24.50
CA PHE A 765 17.39 22.38 -24.21
C PHE A 765 16.56 21.61 -25.23
N LEU A 766 17.23 20.90 -26.14
CA LEU A 766 16.56 20.10 -27.16
C LEU A 766 16.04 18.78 -26.58
N ARG A 767 16.54 18.37 -25.41
CA ARG A 767 16.14 17.14 -24.68
C ARG A 767 16.28 15.87 -25.54
N LYS A 768 17.11 15.87 -26.57
CA LYS A 768 17.36 14.76 -27.48
C LYS A 768 18.68 14.08 -27.12
N LEU A 769 18.67 12.75 -27.02
CA LEU A 769 19.85 11.93 -26.78
C LEU A 769 20.60 11.76 -28.11
N GLU A 770 21.87 12.18 -28.12
CA GLU A 770 22.73 12.10 -29.29
C GLU A 770 24.04 11.38 -28.96
N ARG A 771 24.62 10.72 -29.97
CA ARG A 771 25.89 10.00 -29.84
C ARG A 771 27.05 10.97 -29.66
N GLY A 772 27.95 10.66 -28.71
CA GLY A 772 29.15 11.47 -28.39
C GLY A 772 29.05 12.13 -27.01
N GLY A 773 30.16 12.55 -26.44
CA GLY A 773 30.22 13.27 -25.17
C GLY A 773 30.04 14.77 -25.33
N SER A 774 29.51 15.45 -24.33
CA SER A 774 29.52 16.92 -24.25
C SER A 774 30.86 17.40 -23.67
N GLU A 775 31.47 18.39 -24.31
CA GLU A 775 32.74 19.01 -23.82
C GLU A 775 32.51 20.31 -23.04
N HIS A 776 31.29 20.85 -23.03
CA HIS A 776 30.99 22.16 -22.43
C HIS A 776 30.06 22.04 -21.21
N SER A 777 30.41 22.85 -20.20
CA SER A 777 29.57 23.03 -19.00
C SER A 777 28.61 24.21 -19.22
N PHE A 778 27.31 24.00 -18.95
CA PHE A 778 26.26 25.04 -19.10
C PHE A 778 25.76 25.58 -17.75
N GLY A 779 26.43 25.31 -16.64
CA GLY A 779 26.00 25.69 -15.30
C GLY A 779 25.76 27.20 -15.13
N ILE A 780 26.63 28.05 -15.72
CA ILE A 780 26.50 29.51 -15.66
C ILE A 780 25.27 29.98 -16.47
N HIS A 781 24.96 29.34 -17.57
CA HIS A 781 23.76 29.65 -18.36
C HIS A 781 22.48 29.32 -17.58
N VAL A 782 22.46 28.22 -16.85
CA VAL A 782 21.35 27.87 -15.94
C VAL A 782 21.20 28.88 -14.81
N ALA A 783 22.33 29.35 -14.22
CA ALA A 783 22.33 30.40 -13.21
C ALA A 783 21.75 31.73 -13.75
N LYS A 784 22.04 32.06 -14.99
CA LYS A 784 21.47 33.22 -15.69
C LYS A 784 19.96 33.07 -15.90
N MET A 785 19.51 31.90 -16.30
CA MET A 785 18.07 31.61 -16.46
C MET A 785 17.32 31.65 -15.14
N ALA A 786 17.93 31.22 -14.03
CA ALA A 786 17.37 31.27 -12.68
C ALA A 786 17.26 32.70 -12.12
N GLY A 787 17.70 33.73 -12.87
CA GLY A 787 17.59 35.12 -12.45
C GLY A 787 18.73 35.60 -11.55
N MET A 788 19.88 34.90 -11.54
CA MET A 788 21.06 35.34 -10.76
C MET A 788 21.55 36.74 -11.20
N PRO A 789 22.01 37.59 -10.28
CA PRO A 789 22.50 38.94 -10.62
C PRO A 789 23.54 38.93 -11.74
N LYS A 790 23.36 39.82 -12.74
CA LYS A 790 24.21 39.86 -13.93
C LYS A 790 25.72 40.03 -13.64
N SER A 791 26.08 40.75 -12.55
CA SER A 791 27.48 40.91 -12.10
C SER A 791 28.10 39.57 -11.68
N ILE A 792 27.34 38.71 -10.99
CA ILE A 792 27.80 37.38 -10.55
C ILE A 792 27.98 36.48 -11.77
N VAL A 793 27.00 36.44 -12.67
CA VAL A 793 27.05 35.63 -13.89
C VAL A 793 28.26 36.00 -14.74
N LYS A 794 28.49 37.33 -14.97
CA LYS A 794 29.66 37.81 -15.74
C LYS A 794 30.97 37.41 -15.07
N ARG A 795 31.08 37.54 -13.75
CA ARG A 795 32.30 37.16 -13.02
C ARG A 795 32.53 35.63 -13.07
N ALA A 796 31.47 34.81 -12.99
CA ALA A 796 31.55 33.36 -13.13
C ALA A 796 32.08 32.97 -14.54
N ASP A 797 31.62 33.63 -15.62
CA ASP A 797 32.14 33.43 -16.99
C ASP A 797 33.62 33.73 -17.10
N GLU A 798 34.08 34.87 -16.51
CA GLU A 798 35.48 35.25 -16.49
C GLU A 798 36.35 34.20 -15.76
N ILE A 799 35.89 33.69 -14.61
CA ILE A 799 36.59 32.64 -13.83
C ILE A 799 36.63 31.31 -14.59
N LEU A 800 35.52 30.90 -15.20
CA LEU A 800 35.44 29.68 -16.01
C LEU A 800 36.45 29.71 -17.15
N ALA A 801 36.52 30.85 -17.88
CA ALA A 801 37.47 31.02 -18.99
C ALA A 801 38.95 30.96 -18.55
N LEU A 802 39.26 31.37 -17.30
CA LEU A 802 40.61 31.21 -16.73
C LEU A 802 40.91 29.74 -16.41
N LEU A 803 40.01 29.05 -15.73
CA LEU A 803 40.18 27.64 -15.36
C LEU A 803 40.29 26.72 -16.58
N GLU A 804 39.52 26.97 -17.65
CA GLU A 804 39.62 26.22 -18.91
C GLU A 804 40.92 26.44 -19.67
N LYS A 805 41.49 27.67 -19.60
CA LYS A 805 42.79 27.94 -20.19
C LYS A 805 43.93 27.21 -19.45
N GLU A 806 43.90 27.15 -18.13
CA GLU A 806 44.88 26.43 -17.33
C GLU A 806 44.84 24.93 -17.63
N ASN A 807 43.64 24.32 -17.73
CA ASN A 807 43.46 22.92 -18.10
C ASN A 807 43.96 22.59 -19.53
N ARG A 808 43.71 23.46 -20.51
CA ARG A 808 44.26 23.28 -21.89
C ARG A 808 45.78 23.37 -21.96
N GLN A 809 46.42 24.17 -21.15
CA GLN A 809 47.89 24.26 -21.11
C GLN A 809 48.53 23.02 -20.46
N SER A 810 47.89 22.39 -19.49
CA SER A 810 48.36 21.12 -18.90
C SER A 810 48.20 19.91 -19.85
N SER A 811 47.18 19.93 -20.72
CA SER A 811 46.91 18.83 -21.70
C SER A 811 47.91 18.85 -22.88
N ILE A 812 48.53 19.99 -23.23
CA ILE A 812 49.51 20.10 -24.32
C ILE A 812 50.88 19.53 -23.92
N SER A 813 51.15 19.28 -22.62
CA SER A 813 52.45 18.79 -22.11
C SER A 813 52.64 17.28 -22.10
N GLY A 814 51.87 16.49 -22.87
CA GLY A 814 52.21 15.08 -23.20
C GLY A 814 52.09 14.03 -22.09
N LYS A 815 51.63 14.38 -20.89
CA LYS A 815 51.54 13.45 -19.75
C LYS A 815 50.31 12.49 -19.77
N GLU A 816 49.30 12.77 -20.59
CA GLU A 816 48.09 11.92 -20.68
C GLU A 816 48.33 10.55 -21.32
N LYS A 817 49.34 10.43 -22.22
CA LYS A 817 49.68 9.15 -22.84
C LYS A 817 50.39 8.17 -21.90
N GLU A 818 51.04 8.64 -20.85
CA GLU A 818 51.74 7.81 -19.87
C GLU A 818 50.78 7.13 -18.89
N ILE A 819 49.72 7.80 -18.46
CA ILE A 819 48.77 7.26 -17.46
C ILE A 819 48.02 6.02 -18.00
N THR A 820 47.56 6.07 -19.26
CA THR A 820 46.89 4.92 -19.89
C THR A 820 47.82 3.76 -20.22
N SER A 821 49.11 4.04 -20.44
CA SER A 821 50.13 2.99 -20.67
C SER A 821 50.65 2.34 -19.38
N GLU A 822 50.68 3.04 -18.27
CA GLU A 822 51.06 2.51 -16.96
C GLU A 822 49.95 1.65 -16.33
N LEU A 823 48.69 1.98 -16.50
CA LEU A 823 47.53 1.16 -16.04
C LEU A 823 47.48 -0.17 -16.79
N LYS A 824 47.89 -0.24 -18.07
CA LYS A 824 47.97 -1.51 -18.83
C LYS A 824 49.17 -2.40 -18.44
N LYS A 825 50.27 -1.85 -17.95
CA LYS A 825 51.46 -2.62 -17.53
C LYS A 825 51.31 -3.29 -16.19
N LYS A 826 50.42 -2.84 -15.30
CA LYS A 826 50.24 -3.45 -13.95
C LYS A 826 49.31 -4.69 -13.91
N LYS A 827 48.61 -5.03 -15.01
CA LYS A 827 47.74 -6.25 -15.05
C LYS A 827 48.49 -7.61 -15.23
N GLY A 828 49.86 -7.62 -15.25
CA GLY A 828 50.64 -8.82 -15.59
C GLY A 828 51.52 -9.39 -14.46
N ALA A 829 51.48 -8.94 -13.24
CA ALA A 829 52.29 -9.49 -12.16
C ALA A 829 51.49 -9.66 -10.87
N SER A 830 51.20 -10.93 -10.56
CA SER A 830 50.71 -11.38 -9.28
C SER A 830 51.82 -11.41 -8.24
N SER A 831 51.49 -11.06 -7.04
CA SER A 831 52.09 -11.39 -5.74
C SER A 831 53.04 -10.39 -5.06
N SER A 832 52.63 -10.17 -3.84
CA SER A 832 53.34 -9.86 -2.57
C SER A 832 53.62 -8.37 -2.24
N SER A 833 52.84 -7.98 -1.20
CA SER A 833 53.18 -7.16 -0.03
C SER A 833 54.06 -5.93 -0.20
N THR A 834 53.51 -4.76 0.01
CA THR A 834 53.77 -3.83 1.12
C THR A 834 53.07 -2.49 0.87
N SER A 835 52.44 -2.01 1.90
CA SER A 835 51.83 -0.69 2.00
C SER A 835 52.80 0.42 1.73
N ASP A 836 52.58 1.21 0.69
CA ASP A 836 52.96 2.58 0.63
C ASP A 836 51.99 3.33 -0.28
N GLY A 837 51.20 4.23 0.32
CA GLY A 837 50.22 5.04 -0.34
C GLY A 837 50.86 6.05 -1.28
N ILE A 838 50.70 5.83 -2.58
CA ILE A 838 51.04 6.87 -3.56
C ILE A 838 49.79 7.78 -3.68
N GLN A 839 49.85 8.86 -2.96
CA GLN A 839 48.93 9.97 -3.10
C GLN A 839 49.28 10.74 -4.37
N LEU A 840 48.49 10.54 -5.44
CA LEU A 840 48.63 11.31 -6.67
C LEU A 840 48.05 12.73 -6.44
N ASN A 841 48.93 13.69 -6.12
CA ASN A 841 48.62 15.10 -6.07
C ASN A 841 48.51 15.64 -7.49
N PHE A 842 47.30 15.97 -7.98
CA PHE A 842 47.05 16.55 -9.31
C PHE A 842 47.06 18.09 -9.33
N PHE A 843 47.22 18.75 -8.20
CA PHE A 843 47.53 20.19 -8.11
C PHE A 843 48.77 20.42 -7.25
N GLN A 844 49.92 20.37 -7.87
CA GLN A 844 51.02 21.24 -7.44
C GLN A 844 50.84 22.57 -8.17
N LEU A 845 50.17 23.52 -7.51
CA LEU A 845 50.63 24.89 -7.60
C LEU A 845 52.07 24.85 -7.07
N ASP A 846 53.03 24.73 -7.94
CA ASP A 846 54.44 25.02 -7.63
C ASP A 846 54.56 26.50 -7.30
N ASP A 847 54.16 26.88 -6.10
CA ASP A 847 54.61 28.09 -5.48
C ASP A 847 56.10 27.85 -5.13
N PRO A 848 57.04 28.55 -5.80
CA PRO A 848 58.45 28.35 -5.56
C PRO A 848 58.83 28.55 -4.09
N VAL A 849 58.06 29.37 -3.38
CA VAL A 849 58.20 29.66 -1.96
C VAL A 849 57.83 28.44 -1.09
N LEU A 850 56.71 27.79 -1.40
CA LEU A 850 56.26 26.56 -0.67
C LEU A 850 57.16 25.36 -0.96
N SER A 851 57.70 25.23 -2.18
CA SER A 851 58.66 24.19 -2.52
C SER A 851 59.97 24.41 -1.76
N GLN A 852 60.46 25.64 -1.63
CA GLN A 852 61.65 25.97 -0.88
C GLN A 852 61.48 25.72 0.63
N ILE A 853 60.31 26.03 1.19
CA ILE A 853 59.97 25.75 2.59
C ILE A 853 59.95 24.27 2.84
N ARG A 854 59.35 23.48 1.93
CA ARG A 854 59.28 22.03 2.00
C ARG A 854 60.68 21.40 2.02
N ASP A 855 61.53 21.84 1.11
CA ASP A 855 62.89 21.31 0.98
C ASP A 855 63.77 21.68 2.19
N GLU A 856 63.62 22.88 2.74
CA GLU A 856 64.24 23.30 4.00
C GLU A 856 63.76 22.44 5.19
N ILE A 857 62.48 22.12 5.27
CA ILE A 857 61.93 21.27 6.37
C ILE A 857 62.36 19.82 6.20
N ILE A 858 62.38 19.23 5.00
CA ILE A 858 62.82 17.85 4.74
C ILE A 858 64.28 17.63 5.05
N ASN A 859 65.15 18.61 4.76
CA ASN A 859 66.58 18.53 4.99
C ASN A 859 66.97 18.84 6.45
N LEU A 860 66.03 19.13 7.35
CA LEU A 860 66.27 19.47 8.73
C LEU A 860 66.45 18.22 9.59
N ASP A 861 67.66 17.99 10.13
CA ASP A 861 67.87 16.93 11.10
C ASP A 861 67.41 17.36 12.49
N ILE A 862 66.13 17.10 12.82
CA ILE A 862 65.49 17.52 14.06
C ILE A 862 66.14 16.93 15.33
N ASN A 863 66.85 15.78 15.22
CA ASN A 863 67.41 15.08 16.35
C ASN A 863 68.76 15.66 16.83
N ASN A 864 69.42 16.46 15.99
CA ASN A 864 70.71 17.07 16.27
C ASN A 864 70.60 18.59 16.47
N LEU A 865 69.44 19.19 16.53
CA LEU A 865 69.28 20.61 16.78
C LEU A 865 69.10 20.96 18.26
N THR A 866 69.85 21.95 18.71
CA THR A 866 69.59 22.55 20.02
C THR A 866 68.31 23.41 19.99
N PRO A 867 67.62 23.69 21.10
CA PRO A 867 66.41 24.51 21.14
C PRO A 867 66.59 25.91 20.58
N VAL A 868 67.75 26.51 20.63
CA VAL A 868 68.11 27.83 20.12
C VAL A 868 68.25 27.76 18.59
N GLU A 869 68.91 26.72 18.08
CA GLU A 869 69.05 26.47 16.64
C GLU A 869 67.71 26.18 15.95
N ALA A 870 66.81 25.40 16.63
CA ALA A 870 65.47 25.13 16.17
C ALA A 870 64.64 26.42 16.05
N LEU A 871 64.68 27.33 16.99
CA LEU A 871 64.04 28.63 16.95
C LEU A 871 64.59 29.54 15.85
N ASN A 872 65.93 29.52 15.64
CA ASN A 872 66.54 30.28 14.56
C ASN A 872 66.10 29.73 13.18
N LYS A 873 66.04 28.42 13.01
CA LYS A 873 65.63 27.78 11.78
C LYS A 873 64.12 28.01 11.46
N LEU A 874 63.27 27.97 12.45
CA LEU A 874 61.88 28.36 12.35
C LEU A 874 61.72 29.84 11.91
N ASN A 875 62.60 30.71 12.41
CA ASN A 875 62.60 32.13 12.04
C ASN A 875 63.08 32.36 10.62
N GLU A 876 64.02 31.53 10.13
CA GLU A 876 64.50 31.57 8.72
C GLU A 876 63.39 31.12 7.79
N ILE A 877 62.70 30.01 8.10
CA ILE A 877 61.56 29.49 7.34
C ILE A 877 60.42 30.53 7.31
N LYS A 878 60.17 31.20 8.45
CA LYS A 878 59.16 32.27 8.52
C LYS A 878 59.53 33.48 7.65
N LYS A 879 60.80 33.78 7.44
CA LYS A 879 61.24 34.86 6.57
C LYS A 879 61.13 34.57 5.07
N ILE A 880 61.02 33.29 4.70
CA ILE A 880 60.73 32.85 3.34
C ILE A 880 59.27 33.11 2.97
N LEU A 881 58.37 33.15 3.98
CA LEU A 881 56.94 33.45 3.82
C LEU A 881 56.61 34.95 3.64
N ASN A 882 57.51 35.84 4.00
CA ASN A 882 57.38 37.28 3.84
C ASN A 882 58.25 37.74 2.63
#